data_ce1e69f6c5633dea3f6c816172a7537f
#
_entry.id   ce1e69f6c5633dea3f6c816172a7537f
#
_cell.length_a   1.000
_cell.length_b   1.000
_cell.length_c   1.000
_cell.angle_alpha   90.00
_cell.angle_beta   90.00
_cell.angle_gamma   90.00
#
_symmetry.space_group_name_H-M   'P 1'
#
loop_
_entity.id
_entity.type
_entity.pdbx_description
1 polymer ?
#
loop_
_entity_poly.entity_id
_entity_poly.type
_entity_poly.pdbx_seq_one_letter_code
_entity_poly.pdbx_strand_id
1 'polypeptide(L)'
;MINLKFLIIPSTLIMMISDGFIVRGPSGPLVVPLGGSVLLPCSVDSLSSLEDLEVEWKRSDSQTLIHLYQDGDMESFNDRAHFFTDDFTVGNFSLLLMNVTAEDEGQYTCTVHSGQESNETVVEIKVERLIVSGSNKSISVYVGDDVTLNCSVDSHIPSEHIEEVSWKKRVKDEHITVLLYESNKIHPDSSDEQYRDRVEFFSDEIHRGNFSLRLKRVRTEDKGLYMCHVFAGRFSDNTTIVLQQLGFSGLHIMVLILCVAACGSAVIICCLIYCTSQNTEKPVKTLGYLYVFLPNIIMFVAFVLWGVTEGFLYETILCCALCFLRPLMLIYVAPYSEKASESRVIFEFVMFTVVYFSVLFKLAWDASANYTKDDRVVTIVVFAVVILLFVTAIIYRLTEELDISCSGKMCDGEVCEWMLEKLIDVSNFSFYFLPSLQFTLLFFAFGAAGRAGVLASILFPLFFFLSFGCLAFIKGGKKSCSQLILKTSWLIFMLIMNAVMSYFFVTSLENEKDVAGWTCTAVFLQVLWMITLCIVEFKDLDVPCRNVLYVFGSVGVVLIMAVALMTELILKTVNGDRALGDLRVIVYSSEGLFTFTVLIFIMFEPWISDLKCLQSCQNAERPDENPGAELTMREREIEPLN
;
A
#
# COMPACT_ATOMS: atom_id res chain seq x y z
N MET A 1 -5.74 -73.63 82.41
CA MET A 1 -6.26 -74.96 82.14
C MET A 1 -5.92 -75.33 80.71
N ILE A 2 -5.19 -76.47 80.56
CA ILE A 2 -5.09 -77.43 79.47
C ILE A 2 -4.45 -76.86 78.16
N ASN A 3 -3.18 -77.07 77.99
CA ASN A 3 -2.44 -78.08 77.20
C ASN A 3 -3.14 -78.55 75.92
N LEU A 4 -2.50 -78.32 74.77
CA LEU A 4 -2.16 -79.46 73.89
C LEU A 4 -0.99 -79.04 72.94
N LYS A 5 0.10 -79.78 73.10
CA LYS A 5 1.20 -79.89 72.13
C LYS A 5 0.70 -80.62 70.91
N PHE A 6 0.94 -80.12 69.71
CA PHE A 6 1.09 -80.98 68.55
C PHE A 6 2.36 -80.60 67.78
N LEU A 7 3.18 -81.57 67.68
CA LEU A 7 4.39 -81.70 66.91
C LEU A 7 4.01 -81.72 65.43
N ILE A 8 4.51 -80.82 64.64
CA ILE A 8 4.47 -80.97 63.20
C ILE A 8 5.90 -80.74 62.68
N ILE A 9 6.38 -81.77 61.98
CA ILE A 9 7.64 -81.99 61.32
C ILE A 9 7.83 -80.89 60.25
N PRO A 10 9.01 -80.28 60.11
CA PRO A 10 9.27 -79.37 58.97
C PRO A 10 9.52 -80.22 57.73
N SER A 11 8.55 -80.29 56.82
CA SER A 11 8.81 -80.58 55.40
C SER A 11 9.56 -79.43 54.81
N THR A 12 10.85 -79.52 54.73
CA THR A 12 11.68 -78.67 53.86
C THR A 12 11.35 -79.02 52.43
N LEU A 13 10.37 -78.31 51.89
CA LEU A 13 10.19 -78.22 50.46
C LEU A 13 11.31 -77.30 49.98
N ILE A 14 12.41 -77.86 49.48
CA ILE A 14 13.39 -77.14 48.66
C ILE A 14 12.66 -76.82 47.35
N MET A 15 12.10 -75.61 47.26
CA MET A 15 11.85 -75.01 45.95
C MET A 15 13.22 -74.84 45.34
N MET A 16 13.58 -75.66 44.37
CA MET A 16 14.59 -75.27 43.38
C MET A 16 14.04 -74.08 42.67
N ILE A 17 14.52 -72.90 43.06
CA ILE A 17 14.41 -71.71 42.24
C ILE A 17 15.33 -72.02 41.05
N SER A 18 14.76 -72.40 39.93
CA SER A 18 15.45 -72.32 38.64
C SER A 18 15.77 -70.90 38.48
N ASP A 19 17.05 -70.51 38.58
CA ASP A 19 17.51 -69.18 38.13
C ASP A 19 17.40 -69.22 36.62
N GLY A 20 16.18 -68.84 36.10
CA GLY A 20 15.94 -68.67 34.70
C GLY A 20 16.88 -67.55 34.17
N PHE A 21 17.33 -67.71 32.96
CA PHE A 21 18.17 -66.67 32.32
C PHE A 21 17.40 -65.34 32.18
N ILE A 22 18.12 -64.23 32.24
CA ILE A 22 17.53 -62.89 32.12
C ILE A 22 17.94 -62.29 30.72
N VAL A 23 16.90 -61.90 29.98
CA VAL A 23 17.09 -61.16 28.69
C VAL A 23 17.18 -59.67 28.98
N ARG A 24 18.24 -59.03 28.53
CA ARG A 24 18.50 -57.60 28.72
C ARG A 24 18.36 -56.84 27.44
N GLY A 25 17.63 -55.74 27.51
CA GLY A 25 17.48 -54.73 26.48
C GLY A 25 17.99 -53.34 26.91
N PRO A 26 17.73 -52.32 26.17
CA PRO A 26 18.11 -50.95 26.51
C PRO A 26 17.28 -50.40 27.67
N SER A 27 17.84 -49.45 28.43
CA SER A 27 17.16 -48.80 29.56
C SER A 27 16.12 -47.73 29.17
N GLY A 28 15.95 -47.45 27.88
CA GLY A 28 15.02 -46.46 27.35
C GLY A 28 14.89 -46.55 25.83
N PRO A 29 14.06 -45.69 25.22
CA PRO A 29 13.84 -45.71 23.81
C PRO A 29 15.12 -45.34 23.02
N LEU A 30 15.31 -46.01 21.88
CA LEU A 30 16.41 -45.73 20.94
C LEU A 30 15.95 -44.69 19.93
N VAL A 31 16.62 -43.55 19.90
CA VAL A 31 16.35 -42.49 18.92
C VAL A 31 17.26 -42.67 17.71
N VAL A 32 16.67 -42.78 16.54
CA VAL A 32 17.39 -42.98 15.28
C VAL A 32 16.94 -42.02 14.20
N PRO A 33 17.87 -41.43 13.42
CA PRO A 33 17.52 -40.59 12.31
C PRO A 33 16.88 -41.38 11.16
N LEU A 34 15.93 -40.76 10.46
CA LEU A 34 15.33 -41.33 9.26
C LEU A 34 16.41 -41.72 8.24
N GLY A 35 16.33 -42.93 7.69
CA GLY A 35 17.34 -43.51 6.79
C GLY A 35 18.62 -44.00 7.49
N GLY A 36 18.71 -43.82 8.81
CA GLY A 36 19.83 -44.35 9.62
C GLY A 36 19.73 -45.84 9.88
N SER A 37 20.67 -46.39 10.70
CA SER A 37 20.64 -47.75 11.17
C SER A 37 20.64 -47.77 12.70
N VAL A 38 19.93 -48.70 13.29
CA VAL A 38 19.83 -48.85 14.73
C VAL A 38 20.08 -50.29 15.15
N LEU A 39 20.89 -50.49 16.18
CA LEU A 39 21.09 -51.76 16.81
C LEU A 39 20.05 -51.89 17.93
N LEU A 40 19.20 -52.92 17.86
CA LEU A 40 18.23 -53.29 18.90
C LEU A 40 18.91 -54.28 19.83
N PRO A 41 19.33 -53.85 21.03
CA PRO A 41 20.09 -54.73 21.91
C PRO A 41 19.19 -55.79 22.54
N CYS A 42 19.65 -57.02 22.47
CA CYS A 42 19.08 -58.16 23.14
C CYS A 42 20.22 -59.07 23.56
N SER A 43 20.44 -59.24 24.85
CA SER A 43 21.54 -60.09 25.37
C SER A 43 21.13 -60.89 26.58
N VAL A 44 21.81 -62.03 26.77
CA VAL A 44 21.60 -62.95 27.89
C VAL A 44 22.92 -63.14 28.60
N ASP A 45 22.90 -63.05 29.95
CA ASP A 45 24.13 -63.17 30.79
C ASP A 45 24.77 -64.56 30.80
N SER A 46 23.96 -65.63 30.70
CA SER A 46 24.45 -66.97 30.67
C SER A 46 23.44 -67.93 30.02
N LEU A 47 23.83 -68.59 28.96
CA LEU A 47 23.09 -69.68 28.34
C LEU A 47 23.64 -71.02 28.80
N SER A 48 22.74 -71.92 29.20
CA SER A 48 23.12 -73.27 29.65
C SER A 48 23.52 -74.15 28.48
N SER A 49 22.99 -73.98 27.31
CA SER A 49 23.28 -74.67 26.05
C SER A 49 22.81 -73.86 24.84
N LEU A 50 23.46 -74.05 23.71
CA LEU A 50 22.99 -73.53 22.40
C LEU A 50 22.09 -74.59 21.69
N GLU A 51 21.96 -75.78 22.24
CA GLU A 51 21.03 -76.79 21.75
C GLU A 51 19.62 -76.40 22.21
N ASP A 52 18.65 -76.47 21.32
CA ASP A 52 17.27 -76.02 21.52
C ASP A 52 17.13 -74.48 21.75
N LEU A 53 18.02 -73.62 21.16
CA LEU A 53 17.93 -72.20 21.20
C LEU A 53 17.03 -71.69 20.08
N GLU A 54 15.98 -70.92 20.46
CA GLU A 54 15.14 -70.15 19.52
C GLU A 54 15.13 -68.71 19.95
N VAL A 55 15.35 -67.78 18.96
CA VAL A 55 15.33 -66.33 19.17
C VAL A 55 14.39 -65.68 18.16
N GLU A 56 13.36 -65.03 18.69
CA GLU A 56 12.38 -64.32 17.89
C GLU A 56 12.46 -62.83 18.10
N TRP A 57 12.50 -62.07 17.00
CA TRP A 57 12.23 -60.68 17.01
C TRP A 57 10.87 -60.41 16.37
N LYS A 58 9.96 -59.75 17.11
CA LYS A 58 8.61 -59.39 16.67
C LYS A 58 8.34 -57.91 16.90
N ARG A 59 7.51 -57.33 16.03
CA ARG A 59 6.92 -56.01 16.30
C ARG A 59 5.77 -56.18 17.29
N SER A 60 5.85 -55.50 18.42
CA SER A 60 4.93 -55.73 19.55
C SER A 60 3.48 -55.35 19.26
N ASP A 61 3.25 -54.28 18.42
CA ASP A 61 1.93 -53.76 18.07
C ASP A 61 1.17 -54.66 17.08
N SER A 62 1.87 -55.24 16.12
CA SER A 62 1.29 -56.04 15.03
C SER A 62 1.56 -57.54 15.16
N GLN A 63 2.39 -57.95 16.15
CA GLN A 63 2.87 -59.33 16.32
C GLN A 63 3.54 -59.87 15.05
N THR A 64 4.04 -58.98 14.19
CA THR A 64 4.70 -59.36 12.94
C THR A 64 6.10 -59.84 13.24
N LEU A 65 6.42 -61.07 12.79
CA LEU A 65 7.76 -61.64 12.89
C LEU A 65 8.73 -60.91 11.95
N ILE A 66 9.87 -60.51 12.50
CA ILE A 66 10.92 -59.78 11.76
C ILE A 66 12.09 -60.69 11.46
N HIS A 67 12.50 -61.45 12.46
CA HIS A 67 13.61 -62.39 12.36
C HIS A 67 13.43 -63.55 13.32
N LEU A 68 13.77 -64.75 12.88
CA LEU A 68 13.71 -65.96 13.65
C LEU A 68 15.02 -66.72 13.49
N TYR A 69 15.56 -67.21 14.63
CA TYR A 69 16.63 -68.17 14.66
C TYR A 69 16.13 -69.38 15.42
N GLN A 70 16.16 -70.56 14.80
CA GLN A 70 15.70 -71.85 15.42
C GLN A 70 16.49 -73.02 14.88
N ASP A 71 16.95 -73.91 15.73
CA ASP A 71 17.65 -75.16 15.38
C ASP A 71 18.89 -74.96 14.44
N GLY A 72 19.55 -73.84 14.51
CA GLY A 72 20.68 -73.52 13.65
C GLY A 72 20.31 -72.86 12.32
N ASP A 73 19.03 -72.81 11.98
CA ASP A 73 18.49 -72.13 10.78
C ASP A 73 18.04 -70.74 11.12
N MET A 74 18.12 -69.83 10.10
CA MET A 74 17.79 -68.45 10.25
C MET A 74 16.80 -68.01 9.17
N GLU A 75 15.65 -67.48 9.61
CA GLU A 75 14.63 -66.95 8.72
C GLU A 75 14.51 -65.43 8.92
N SER A 76 14.70 -64.69 7.85
CA SER A 76 14.50 -63.23 7.83
C SER A 76 13.21 -62.91 7.10
N PHE A 77 12.34 -62.16 7.75
CA PHE A 77 11.09 -61.65 7.20
C PHE A 77 11.16 -60.16 6.82
N ASN A 78 12.34 -59.55 7.09
CA ASN A 78 12.62 -58.18 6.73
C ASN A 78 14.07 -58.05 6.21
N ASP A 79 14.25 -57.74 4.93
CA ASP A 79 15.53 -57.64 4.26
C ASP A 79 16.47 -56.57 4.85
N ARG A 80 15.92 -55.66 5.67
CA ARG A 80 16.66 -54.58 6.33
C ARG A 80 17.14 -54.94 7.74
N ALA A 81 16.74 -56.13 8.25
CA ALA A 81 17.06 -56.58 9.56
C ALA A 81 18.14 -57.69 9.52
N HIS A 82 19.19 -57.57 10.31
CA HIS A 82 20.31 -58.50 10.29
C HIS A 82 20.76 -58.90 11.70
N PHE A 83 20.99 -60.20 11.91
CA PHE A 83 21.63 -60.77 13.10
C PHE A 83 23.15 -60.79 12.97
N PHE A 84 23.84 -60.77 14.11
CA PHE A 84 25.28 -61.03 14.24
C PHE A 84 25.48 -62.47 14.77
N THR A 85 25.42 -63.43 13.89
CA THR A 85 25.44 -64.87 14.25
C THR A 85 26.71 -65.31 14.98
N ASP A 86 27.84 -64.69 14.72
CA ASP A 86 29.13 -64.98 15.37
C ASP A 86 29.09 -64.65 16.88
N ASP A 87 28.20 -63.74 17.30
CA ASP A 87 28.04 -63.31 18.68
C ASP A 87 27.02 -64.13 19.50
N PHE A 88 26.34 -65.08 18.87
CA PHE A 88 25.34 -65.94 19.57
C PHE A 88 25.97 -66.82 20.69
N THR A 89 27.21 -67.21 20.47
CA THR A 89 27.97 -68.00 21.47
C THR A 89 28.25 -67.23 22.75
N VAL A 90 28.23 -65.88 22.69
CA VAL A 90 28.39 -65.02 23.87
C VAL A 90 27.07 -64.45 24.36
N GLY A 91 25.94 -65.01 23.90
CA GLY A 91 24.61 -64.57 24.31
C GLY A 91 24.13 -63.27 23.78
N ASN A 92 24.68 -62.72 22.65
CA ASN A 92 24.26 -61.49 22.01
C ASN A 92 23.32 -61.78 20.82
N PHE A 93 22.05 -61.44 20.98
CA PHE A 93 20.98 -61.61 19.97
C PHE A 93 20.47 -60.29 19.43
N SER A 94 21.30 -59.28 19.49
CA SER A 94 20.95 -57.93 19.00
C SER A 94 20.65 -57.96 17.49
N LEU A 95 19.63 -57.18 17.09
CA LEU A 95 19.17 -57.05 15.72
C LEU A 95 19.60 -55.69 15.16
N LEU A 96 20.30 -55.66 14.05
CA LEU A 96 20.60 -54.42 13.32
C LEU A 96 19.47 -54.15 12.32
N LEU A 97 18.75 -53.05 12.48
CA LEU A 97 17.78 -52.58 11.52
C LEU A 97 18.41 -51.40 10.71
N MET A 98 18.53 -51.58 9.40
CA MET A 98 19.10 -50.62 8.50
C MET A 98 18.04 -49.84 7.74
N ASN A 99 18.39 -48.64 7.27
CA ASN A 99 17.52 -47.73 6.48
C ASN A 99 16.15 -47.55 7.14
N VAL A 100 16.17 -47.08 8.39
CA VAL A 100 14.96 -46.90 9.23
C VAL A 100 14.01 -45.91 8.60
N THR A 101 12.74 -46.28 8.47
CA THR A 101 11.64 -45.46 7.95
C THR A 101 10.73 -45.00 9.09
N ALA A 102 9.84 -44.05 8.79
CA ALA A 102 8.85 -43.57 9.78
C ALA A 102 7.90 -44.71 10.28
N GLU A 103 7.71 -45.74 9.47
CA GLU A 103 6.88 -46.91 9.79
C GLU A 103 7.56 -47.86 10.80
N ASP A 104 8.89 -47.76 10.94
CA ASP A 104 9.64 -48.58 11.87
C ASP A 104 9.57 -48.05 13.33
N GLU A 105 8.99 -46.88 13.55
CA GLU A 105 8.73 -46.34 14.89
C GLU A 105 7.74 -47.25 15.64
N GLY A 106 8.10 -47.64 16.86
CA GLY A 106 7.28 -48.53 17.65
C GLY A 106 8.08 -49.41 18.59
N GLN A 107 7.42 -50.44 19.15
CA GLN A 107 8.00 -51.38 20.10
C GLN A 107 8.30 -52.72 19.42
N TYR A 108 9.46 -53.25 19.73
CA TYR A 108 9.99 -54.52 19.25
C TYR A 108 10.28 -55.42 20.43
N THR A 109 9.84 -56.66 20.36
CA THR A 109 10.07 -57.68 21.40
C THR A 109 11.09 -58.70 20.91
N CYS A 110 12.15 -58.88 21.69
CA CYS A 110 13.09 -59.99 21.55
C CYS A 110 12.70 -61.04 22.55
N THR A 111 12.30 -62.21 22.08
CA THR A 111 12.00 -63.37 22.91
C THR A 111 13.06 -64.42 22.67
N VAL A 112 13.64 -64.94 23.77
CA VAL A 112 14.66 -66.01 23.75
C VAL A 112 14.07 -67.25 24.46
N HIS A 113 14.09 -68.35 23.74
CA HIS A 113 13.69 -69.63 24.26
C HIS A 113 14.92 -70.55 24.36
N SER A 114 15.12 -71.20 25.47
CA SER A 114 16.16 -72.21 25.68
C SER A 114 15.57 -73.40 26.43
N GLY A 115 15.33 -74.49 25.73
CA GLY A 115 14.61 -75.67 26.28
C GLY A 115 13.17 -75.32 26.66
N GLN A 116 12.85 -75.46 27.98
CA GLN A 116 11.49 -75.12 28.48
C GLN A 116 11.37 -73.73 29.07
N GLU A 117 12.42 -72.95 29.07
CA GLU A 117 12.45 -71.60 29.61
C GLU A 117 12.38 -70.59 28.51
N SER A 118 11.65 -69.48 28.72
CA SER A 118 11.59 -68.34 27.81
C SER A 118 11.58 -67.06 28.61
N ASN A 119 12.26 -66.03 28.04
CA ASN A 119 12.24 -64.68 28.58
C ASN A 119 12.33 -63.68 27.46
N GLU A 120 11.87 -62.43 27.69
CA GLU A 120 11.77 -61.38 26.64
C GLU A 120 12.23 -60.06 27.16
N THR A 121 12.59 -59.18 26.20
CA THR A 121 12.84 -57.77 26.42
C THR A 121 12.16 -56.94 25.34
N VAL A 122 11.74 -55.73 25.69
CA VAL A 122 11.10 -54.79 24.75
C VAL A 122 12.03 -53.63 24.46
N VAL A 123 12.18 -53.33 23.18
CA VAL A 123 12.98 -52.23 22.67
C VAL A 123 12.06 -51.26 21.94
N GLU A 124 12.04 -49.98 22.34
CA GLU A 124 11.27 -48.94 21.68
C GLU A 124 12.16 -48.15 20.74
N ILE A 125 11.76 -48.00 19.47
CA ILE A 125 12.40 -47.16 18.48
C ILE A 125 11.58 -45.86 18.33
N LYS A 126 12.25 -44.71 18.40
CA LYS A 126 11.73 -43.38 18.03
C LYS A 126 12.51 -42.84 16.84
N VAL A 127 11.78 -42.48 15.78
CA VAL A 127 12.40 -41.96 14.57
C VAL A 127 12.50 -40.43 14.68
N GLU A 128 13.73 -39.94 14.63
CA GLU A 128 14.00 -38.49 14.63
C GLU A 128 13.52 -37.88 13.32
N ARG A 129 12.51 -37.04 13.40
CA ARG A 129 11.91 -36.33 12.25
C ARG A 129 11.42 -34.96 12.67
N LEU A 130 11.52 -34.02 11.76
CA LEU A 130 10.93 -32.71 11.90
C LEU A 130 9.54 -32.73 11.25
N ILE A 131 8.50 -32.38 12.01
CA ILE A 131 7.15 -32.23 11.48
C ILE A 131 6.67 -30.85 11.80
N VAL A 132 6.35 -30.07 10.74
CA VAL A 132 5.79 -28.74 10.85
C VAL A 132 4.31 -28.80 10.51
N SER A 133 3.46 -28.46 11.47
CA SER A 133 2.02 -28.46 11.31
C SER A 133 1.48 -27.03 11.32
N GLY A 134 0.50 -26.79 10.48
CA GLY A 134 -0.20 -25.51 10.38
C GLY A 134 -1.66 -25.74 10.02
N SER A 135 -2.41 -24.68 9.96
CA SER A 135 -3.79 -24.75 9.48
C SER A 135 -3.77 -24.76 7.95
N ASN A 136 -3.86 -25.95 7.33
CA ASN A 136 -3.99 -26.12 5.87
C ASN A 136 -5.30 -25.56 5.29
N LYS A 137 -6.02 -24.71 6.03
CA LYS A 137 -7.28 -24.10 5.62
C LYS A 137 -7.06 -22.65 5.24
N SER A 138 -7.83 -22.18 4.27
CA SER A 138 -7.93 -20.76 4.01
C SER A 138 -8.51 -20.04 5.23
N ILE A 139 -7.87 -18.95 5.64
CA ILE A 139 -8.29 -18.10 6.75
C ILE A 139 -9.04 -16.90 6.17
N SER A 140 -10.17 -16.55 6.81
CA SER A 140 -10.95 -15.35 6.53
C SER A 140 -10.85 -14.41 7.72
N VAL A 141 -10.60 -13.12 7.46
CA VAL A 141 -10.47 -12.06 8.47
C VAL A 141 -10.98 -10.74 7.91
N TYR A 142 -11.40 -9.81 8.78
CA TYR A 142 -11.76 -8.46 8.35
C TYR A 142 -10.52 -7.56 8.32
N VAL A 143 -10.51 -6.64 7.37
CA VAL A 143 -9.44 -5.63 7.31
C VAL A 143 -9.45 -4.78 8.58
N GLY A 144 -8.28 -4.62 9.18
CA GLY A 144 -8.07 -3.93 10.45
C GLY A 144 -8.01 -4.85 11.68
N ASP A 145 -8.47 -6.09 11.58
CA ASP A 145 -8.36 -7.09 12.66
C ASP A 145 -6.96 -7.71 12.70
N ASP A 146 -6.68 -8.38 13.81
CA ASP A 146 -5.48 -9.20 13.97
C ASP A 146 -5.78 -10.64 13.56
N VAL A 147 -4.81 -11.35 12.97
CA VAL A 147 -4.91 -12.75 12.60
C VAL A 147 -3.68 -13.51 13.06
N THR A 148 -3.90 -14.76 13.50
CA THR A 148 -2.82 -15.69 13.84
C THR A 148 -2.70 -16.74 12.74
N LEU A 149 -1.51 -16.84 12.15
CA LEU A 149 -1.13 -17.88 11.20
C LEU A 149 -0.39 -18.97 11.96
N ASN A 150 -1.00 -20.15 12.07
CA ASN A 150 -0.50 -21.22 12.92
C ASN A 150 0.70 -21.93 12.28
N CYS A 151 1.77 -22.08 13.05
CA CYS A 151 2.92 -22.91 12.72
C CYS A 151 3.43 -23.55 14.01
N SER A 152 3.30 -24.85 14.12
CA SER A 152 3.79 -25.60 15.28
C SER A 152 4.70 -26.72 14.84
N VAL A 153 5.77 -26.91 15.57
CA VAL A 153 6.73 -27.97 15.37
C VAL A 153 6.38 -29.09 16.34
N ASP A 154 5.99 -30.23 15.78
CA ASP A 154 5.79 -31.50 16.51
C ASP A 154 6.88 -32.46 16.07
N SER A 155 7.95 -32.53 16.85
CA SER A 155 9.10 -33.34 16.53
C SER A 155 9.77 -33.86 17.80
N HIS A 156 10.55 -34.92 17.66
CA HIS A 156 11.44 -35.40 18.72
C HIS A 156 12.72 -34.53 18.82
N ILE A 157 12.86 -33.53 17.96
CA ILE A 157 13.96 -32.58 18.01
C ILE A 157 13.63 -31.50 19.04
N PRO A 158 14.46 -31.30 20.08
CA PRO A 158 14.26 -30.23 21.04
C PRO A 158 14.22 -28.88 20.37
N SER A 159 13.36 -27.95 20.82
CA SER A 159 13.22 -26.60 20.27
C SER A 159 14.55 -25.80 20.27
N GLU A 160 15.47 -26.16 21.15
CA GLU A 160 16.83 -25.59 21.25
C GLU A 160 17.70 -25.90 20.02
N HIS A 161 17.38 -26.94 19.26
CA HIS A 161 18.07 -27.34 18.03
C HIS A 161 17.43 -26.77 16.77
N ILE A 162 16.37 -25.97 16.90
CA ILE A 162 15.78 -25.25 15.76
C ILE A 162 16.66 -24.05 15.47
N GLU A 163 17.32 -24.07 14.32
CA GLU A 163 18.30 -23.05 13.90
C GLU A 163 17.62 -21.83 13.31
N GLU A 164 16.64 -22.05 12.43
CA GLU A 164 15.93 -21.00 11.72
C GLU A 164 14.44 -21.33 11.57
N VAL A 165 13.60 -20.31 11.78
CA VAL A 165 12.19 -20.32 11.36
C VAL A 165 11.92 -19.06 10.57
N SER A 166 11.56 -19.22 9.30
CA SER A 166 11.27 -18.09 8.41
C SER A 166 9.82 -18.12 7.93
N TRP A 167 9.11 -17.03 8.22
CA TRP A 167 7.84 -16.75 7.60
C TRP A 167 8.06 -15.95 6.32
N LYS A 168 7.52 -16.45 5.21
CA LYS A 168 7.61 -15.85 3.88
C LYS A 168 6.23 -15.75 3.27
N LYS A 169 5.97 -14.65 2.54
CA LYS A 169 4.78 -14.51 1.70
C LYS A 169 5.17 -14.64 0.24
N ARG A 170 4.40 -15.39 -0.53
CA ARG A 170 4.57 -15.49 -1.97
C ARG A 170 3.88 -14.32 -2.67
N VAL A 171 4.65 -13.55 -3.44
CA VAL A 171 4.16 -12.44 -4.26
C VAL A 171 4.58 -12.70 -5.70
N LYS A 172 3.64 -13.09 -6.56
CA LYS A 172 3.92 -13.55 -7.93
C LYS A 172 4.92 -14.71 -7.91
N ASP A 173 6.15 -14.50 -8.40
CA ASP A 173 7.21 -15.50 -8.44
C ASP A 173 8.31 -15.26 -7.38
N GLU A 174 8.15 -14.25 -6.53
CA GLU A 174 9.09 -13.90 -5.48
C GLU A 174 8.55 -14.23 -4.09
N HIS A 175 9.47 -14.42 -3.12
CA HIS A 175 9.15 -14.60 -1.71
C HIS A 175 9.67 -13.41 -0.91
N ILE A 176 8.79 -12.72 -0.23
CA ILE A 176 9.16 -11.62 0.70
C ILE A 176 9.19 -12.16 2.13
N THR A 177 10.20 -11.74 2.89
CA THR A 177 10.34 -12.13 4.30
C THR A 177 9.34 -11.36 5.16
N VAL A 178 8.52 -12.11 5.90
CA VAL A 178 7.54 -11.54 6.82
C VAL A 178 8.12 -11.42 8.23
N LEU A 179 8.75 -12.48 8.74
CA LEU A 179 9.45 -12.49 10.03
C LEU A 179 10.46 -13.63 10.07
N LEU A 180 11.61 -13.39 10.69
CA LEU A 180 12.69 -14.36 10.85
C LEU A 180 13.02 -14.55 12.33
N TYR A 181 13.16 -15.84 12.70
CA TYR A 181 13.75 -16.31 13.94
C TYR A 181 14.99 -17.11 13.61
N GLU A 182 16.14 -16.71 14.11
CA GLU A 182 17.43 -17.35 13.85
C GLU A 182 18.32 -17.23 15.07
N SER A 183 19.09 -18.28 15.36
CA SER A 183 20.05 -18.31 16.48
C SER A 183 19.46 -17.89 17.82
N ASN A 184 18.26 -18.40 18.17
CA ASN A 184 17.51 -18.08 19.39
C ASN A 184 17.09 -16.61 19.52
N LYS A 185 17.00 -15.86 18.42
CA LYS A 185 16.59 -14.46 18.39
C LYS A 185 15.59 -14.19 17.29
N ILE A 186 14.67 -13.27 17.58
CA ILE A 186 13.76 -12.72 16.58
C ILE A 186 14.49 -11.56 15.88
N HIS A 187 14.41 -11.51 14.54
CA HIS A 187 15.02 -10.48 13.71
C HIS A 187 13.94 -9.60 13.04
N PRO A 188 13.41 -8.58 13.73
CA PRO A 188 12.36 -7.71 13.16
C PRO A 188 12.87 -6.89 11.98
N ASP A 189 14.17 -6.57 11.95
CA ASP A 189 14.79 -5.77 10.89
C ASP A 189 14.91 -6.52 9.55
N SER A 190 14.81 -7.84 9.56
CA SER A 190 14.78 -8.67 8.34
C SER A 190 13.43 -8.68 7.64
N SER A 191 12.38 -8.16 8.32
CA SER A 191 11.04 -8.08 7.77
C SER A 191 10.96 -7.03 6.67
N ASP A 192 10.21 -7.34 5.60
CA ASP A 192 9.85 -6.37 4.59
C ASP A 192 9.17 -5.14 5.21
N GLU A 193 9.36 -3.96 4.62
CA GLU A 193 8.87 -2.69 5.16
C GLU A 193 7.35 -2.70 5.44
N GLN A 194 6.58 -3.41 4.61
CA GLN A 194 5.13 -3.53 4.78
C GLN A 194 4.71 -4.32 6.04
N TYR A 195 5.59 -5.18 6.61
CA TYR A 195 5.32 -5.99 7.81
C TYR A 195 5.98 -5.45 9.07
N ARG A 196 6.89 -4.50 8.95
CA ARG A 196 7.59 -3.91 10.10
C ARG A 196 6.58 -3.39 11.12
N ASP A 197 6.80 -3.69 12.40
CA ASP A 197 5.96 -3.34 13.55
C ASP A 197 4.52 -3.95 13.54
N ARG A 198 4.20 -4.79 12.56
CA ARG A 198 2.88 -5.45 12.47
C ARG A 198 2.91 -6.95 12.72
N VAL A 199 4.06 -7.55 12.82
CA VAL A 199 4.23 -9.00 12.99
C VAL A 199 4.98 -9.32 14.26
N GLU A 200 4.56 -10.40 14.93
CA GLU A 200 5.22 -10.89 16.13
C GLU A 200 5.05 -12.40 16.30
N PHE A 201 6.04 -13.04 16.91
CA PHE A 201 5.91 -14.40 17.44
C PHE A 201 5.34 -14.36 18.86
N PHE A 202 4.76 -15.48 19.31
CA PHE A 202 4.39 -15.69 20.71
C PHE A 202 5.62 -16.13 21.49
N SER A 203 6.41 -15.17 21.97
CA SER A 203 7.74 -15.38 22.55
C SER A 203 7.75 -16.41 23.68
N ASP A 204 6.68 -16.44 24.50
CA ASP A 204 6.54 -17.36 25.64
C ASP A 204 6.25 -18.80 25.21
N GLU A 205 5.91 -19.02 23.94
CA GLU A 205 5.53 -20.34 23.42
C GLU A 205 6.56 -20.93 22.46
N ILE A 206 7.57 -20.17 22.05
CA ILE A 206 8.63 -20.63 21.13
C ILE A 206 9.32 -21.88 21.67
N HIS A 207 9.62 -21.91 22.98
CA HIS A 207 10.26 -23.07 23.62
C HIS A 207 9.40 -24.34 23.61
N ARG A 208 8.09 -24.23 23.32
CA ARG A 208 7.16 -25.34 23.13
C ARG A 208 6.99 -25.75 21.67
N GLY A 209 7.78 -25.15 20.77
CA GLY A 209 7.69 -25.40 19.34
C GLY A 209 6.57 -24.62 18.64
N ASN A 210 5.96 -23.63 19.28
CA ASN A 210 4.95 -22.77 18.64
C ASN A 210 5.60 -21.55 17.98
N PHE A 211 5.66 -21.56 16.65
CA PHE A 211 6.17 -20.48 15.81
C PHE A 211 5.05 -19.79 15.03
N SER A 212 3.84 -19.81 15.57
CA SER A 212 2.72 -19.08 14.96
C SER A 212 3.01 -17.59 14.86
N LEU A 213 2.62 -17.01 13.73
CA LEU A 213 2.79 -15.59 13.44
C LEU A 213 1.50 -14.85 13.77
N ARG A 214 1.58 -13.81 14.59
CA ARG A 214 0.50 -12.85 14.77
C ARG A 214 0.71 -11.68 13.82
N LEU A 215 -0.20 -11.49 12.88
CA LEU A 215 -0.24 -10.35 11.98
C LEU A 215 -1.30 -9.37 12.48
N LYS A 216 -0.86 -8.18 12.87
CA LYS A 216 -1.70 -7.12 13.42
C LYS A 216 -2.23 -6.21 12.32
N ARG A 217 -3.45 -5.71 12.51
CA ARG A 217 -4.11 -4.75 11.62
C ARG A 217 -3.99 -5.19 10.16
N VAL A 218 -4.58 -6.34 9.85
CA VAL A 218 -4.57 -6.93 8.50
C VAL A 218 -5.03 -5.92 7.47
N ARG A 219 -4.27 -5.80 6.39
CA ARG A 219 -4.56 -4.94 5.24
C ARG A 219 -4.99 -5.77 4.04
N THR A 220 -5.60 -5.13 3.06
CA THR A 220 -6.01 -5.80 1.82
C THR A 220 -4.84 -6.42 1.06
N GLU A 221 -3.65 -5.79 1.14
CA GLU A 221 -2.42 -6.30 0.53
C GLU A 221 -1.89 -7.58 1.22
N ASP A 222 -2.30 -7.87 2.45
CA ASP A 222 -1.84 -9.05 3.16
C ASP A 222 -2.45 -10.35 2.61
N LYS A 223 -3.47 -10.28 1.74
CA LYS A 223 -4.03 -11.44 1.05
C LYS A 223 -2.93 -12.19 0.30
N GLY A 224 -2.93 -13.53 0.40
CA GLY A 224 -1.97 -14.36 -0.32
C GLY A 224 -1.58 -15.63 0.42
N LEU A 225 -0.56 -16.30 -0.09
CA LEU A 225 0.01 -17.53 0.45
C LEU A 225 1.19 -17.21 1.36
N TYR A 226 1.10 -17.65 2.61
CA TYR A 226 2.15 -17.59 3.61
C TYR A 226 2.76 -18.95 3.82
N MET A 227 4.05 -19.02 3.99
CA MET A 227 4.82 -20.24 4.24
C MET A 227 5.66 -20.06 5.49
N CYS A 228 5.49 -20.97 6.45
CA CYS A 228 6.36 -21.14 7.60
C CYS A 228 7.36 -22.23 7.25
N HIS A 229 8.63 -21.91 7.21
CA HIS A 229 9.73 -22.83 6.92
C HIS A 229 10.61 -22.97 8.15
N VAL A 230 10.85 -24.19 8.58
CA VAL A 230 11.62 -24.52 9.80
C VAL A 230 12.84 -25.34 9.42
N PHE A 231 13.99 -24.97 9.96
CA PHE A 231 15.25 -25.66 9.79
C PHE A 231 15.79 -26.11 11.16
N ALA A 232 16.21 -27.36 11.26
CA ALA A 232 16.84 -27.94 12.43
C ALA A 232 18.00 -28.87 11.98
N GLY A 233 19.23 -28.36 11.95
CA GLY A 233 20.39 -29.07 11.44
C GLY A 233 20.21 -29.48 9.97
N ARG A 234 20.16 -30.81 9.75
CA ARG A 234 19.95 -31.39 8.41
C ARG A 234 18.49 -31.51 8.00
N PHE A 235 17.56 -31.28 8.94
CA PHE A 235 16.13 -31.41 8.69
C PHE A 235 15.52 -30.07 8.33
N SER A 236 14.59 -30.07 7.39
CA SER A 236 13.76 -28.93 7.08
C SER A 236 12.36 -29.40 6.71
N ASP A 237 11.36 -28.65 7.16
CA ASP A 237 9.96 -28.89 6.79
C ASP A 237 9.21 -27.54 6.74
N ASN A 238 8.06 -27.52 6.10
CA ASN A 238 7.30 -26.29 5.94
C ASN A 238 5.78 -26.55 5.97
N THR A 239 5.05 -25.52 6.35
CA THR A 239 3.60 -25.50 6.23
C THR A 239 3.16 -24.21 5.51
N THR A 240 2.02 -24.28 4.82
CA THR A 240 1.48 -23.15 4.06
C THR A 240 0.09 -22.79 4.53
N ILE A 241 -0.20 -21.48 4.55
CA ILE A 241 -1.49 -20.93 4.95
C ILE A 241 -1.93 -19.91 3.92
N VAL A 242 -3.18 -20.00 3.48
CA VAL A 242 -3.76 -19.05 2.53
C VAL A 242 -4.65 -18.06 3.28
N LEU A 243 -4.27 -16.78 3.27
CA LEU A 243 -5.14 -15.69 3.69
C LEU A 243 -5.98 -15.29 2.48
N GLN A 244 -7.20 -15.84 2.36
CA GLN A 244 -7.96 -15.82 1.11
C GLN A 244 -9.08 -14.79 1.10
N GLN A 245 -9.83 -14.65 2.17
CA GLN A 245 -11.00 -13.78 2.24
C GLN A 245 -10.77 -12.63 3.22
N LEU A 246 -10.78 -11.40 2.69
CA LEU A 246 -10.77 -10.19 3.50
C LEU A 246 -12.14 -9.53 3.38
N GLY A 247 -12.84 -9.39 4.50
CA GLY A 247 -14.10 -8.65 4.57
C GLY A 247 -13.86 -7.14 4.66
N PHE A 248 -14.86 -6.34 4.25
CA PHE A 248 -14.83 -4.90 4.47
C PHE A 248 -14.86 -4.58 5.97
N SER A 249 -13.93 -3.73 6.42
CA SER A 249 -14.03 -3.14 7.75
C SER A 249 -15.20 -2.14 7.81
N GLY A 250 -15.66 -1.80 9.02
CA GLY A 250 -16.69 -0.77 9.20
C GLY A 250 -16.29 0.57 8.56
N LEU A 251 -14.99 0.92 8.58
CA LEU A 251 -14.48 2.14 7.95
C LEU A 251 -14.55 2.09 6.42
N HIS A 252 -14.29 0.93 5.79
CA HIS A 252 -14.47 0.78 4.34
C HIS A 252 -15.92 0.99 3.91
N ILE A 253 -16.88 0.45 4.68
CA ILE A 253 -18.31 0.67 4.43
C ILE A 253 -18.64 2.16 4.57
N MET A 254 -18.09 2.85 5.57
CA MET A 254 -18.27 4.30 5.73
C MET A 254 -17.74 5.09 4.54
N VAL A 255 -16.57 4.73 4.00
CA VAL A 255 -16.01 5.35 2.77
C VAL A 255 -16.97 5.18 1.59
N LEU A 256 -17.51 3.96 1.38
CA LEU A 256 -18.48 3.70 0.31
C LEU A 256 -19.74 4.55 0.47
N ILE A 257 -20.29 4.63 1.69
CA ILE A 257 -21.47 5.46 2.00
C ILE A 257 -21.17 6.94 1.71
N LEU A 258 -20.03 7.45 2.12
CA LEU A 258 -19.62 8.84 1.88
C LEU A 258 -19.46 9.14 0.38
N CYS A 259 -18.88 8.24 -0.39
CA CYS A 259 -18.79 8.40 -1.85
C CYS A 259 -20.19 8.51 -2.49
N VAL A 260 -21.12 7.63 -2.11
CA VAL A 260 -22.51 7.69 -2.60
C VAL A 260 -23.19 8.98 -2.15
N ALA A 261 -22.98 9.41 -0.89
CA ALA A 261 -23.51 10.65 -0.36
C ALA A 261 -22.97 11.89 -1.07
N ALA A 262 -21.67 11.92 -1.41
CA ALA A 262 -21.06 13.01 -2.17
C ALA A 262 -21.69 13.12 -3.56
N CYS A 263 -21.81 12.02 -4.29
CA CYS A 263 -22.48 11.98 -5.59
C CYS A 263 -23.95 12.39 -5.50
N GLY A 264 -24.67 11.82 -4.55
CA GLY A 264 -26.10 12.12 -4.34
C GLY A 264 -26.32 13.60 -4.01
N SER A 265 -25.51 14.18 -3.10
CA SER A 265 -25.62 15.59 -2.73
C SER A 265 -25.31 16.51 -3.93
N ALA A 266 -24.29 16.19 -4.73
CA ALA A 266 -23.96 16.97 -5.92
C ALA A 266 -25.13 16.99 -6.94
N VAL A 267 -25.70 15.81 -7.24
CA VAL A 267 -26.81 15.69 -8.19
C VAL A 267 -28.10 16.34 -7.64
N ILE A 268 -28.46 16.08 -6.38
CA ILE A 268 -29.69 16.62 -5.78
C ILE A 268 -29.64 18.16 -5.74
N ILE A 269 -28.52 18.75 -5.29
CA ILE A 269 -28.40 20.20 -5.21
C ILE A 269 -28.39 20.81 -6.61
N CYS A 270 -27.75 20.17 -7.62
CA CYS A 270 -27.82 20.58 -9.00
C CYS A 270 -29.26 20.63 -9.53
N CYS A 271 -30.05 19.59 -9.27
CA CYS A 271 -31.48 19.56 -9.62
C CYS A 271 -32.27 20.66 -8.90
N LEU A 272 -32.01 20.89 -7.61
CA LEU A 272 -32.65 21.96 -6.84
C LEU A 272 -32.31 23.34 -7.40
N ILE A 273 -31.05 23.61 -7.76
CA ILE A 273 -30.64 24.87 -8.41
C ILE A 273 -31.38 25.04 -9.73
N TYR A 274 -31.47 23.99 -10.55
CA TYR A 274 -32.18 24.04 -11.82
C TYR A 274 -33.67 24.33 -11.65
N CYS A 275 -34.33 23.61 -10.74
CA CYS A 275 -35.77 23.82 -10.45
C CYS A 275 -36.06 25.21 -9.85
N THR A 276 -35.18 25.71 -8.98
CA THR A 276 -35.34 27.04 -8.37
C THR A 276 -35.07 28.17 -9.38
N SER A 277 -34.13 27.99 -10.28
CA SER A 277 -33.82 28.95 -11.36
C SER A 277 -35.00 29.13 -12.34
N GLN A 278 -35.85 28.14 -12.49
CA GLN A 278 -37.07 28.25 -13.29
C GLN A 278 -38.16 29.08 -12.62
N ASN A 279 -38.15 29.17 -11.26
CA ASN A 279 -39.22 29.77 -10.48
C ASN A 279 -38.89 31.15 -9.89
N THR A 280 -37.61 31.56 -9.88
CA THR A 280 -37.17 32.83 -9.26
C THR A 280 -36.09 33.49 -10.11
N GLU A 281 -36.22 34.82 -10.34
CA GLU A 281 -35.21 35.62 -11.09
C GLU A 281 -33.88 35.79 -10.32
N LYS A 282 -33.81 35.47 -9.03
CA LYS A 282 -32.60 35.64 -8.22
C LYS A 282 -31.98 34.29 -7.89
N PRO A 283 -30.75 34.02 -8.29
CA PRO A 283 -30.04 32.81 -7.88
C PRO A 283 -29.89 32.81 -6.34
N VAL A 284 -30.25 31.70 -5.72
CA VAL A 284 -30.07 31.52 -4.28
C VAL A 284 -28.59 31.28 -4.02
N LYS A 285 -27.84 32.35 -3.72
CA LYS A 285 -26.39 32.33 -3.48
C LYS A 285 -25.99 31.24 -2.47
N THR A 286 -26.77 31.08 -1.40
CA THR A 286 -26.56 30.05 -0.36
C THR A 286 -26.58 28.62 -0.93
N LEU A 287 -27.54 28.32 -1.82
CA LEU A 287 -27.65 27.00 -2.44
C LEU A 287 -26.44 26.73 -3.37
N GLY A 288 -25.95 27.77 -4.04
CA GLY A 288 -24.74 27.67 -4.86
C GLY A 288 -23.47 27.38 -4.04
N TYR A 289 -23.30 28.01 -2.88
CA TYR A 289 -22.19 27.67 -1.97
C TYR A 289 -22.33 26.25 -1.42
N LEU A 290 -23.52 25.83 -1.01
CA LEU A 290 -23.76 24.45 -0.54
C LEU A 290 -23.41 23.42 -1.62
N TYR A 291 -23.76 23.72 -2.89
CA TYR A 291 -23.46 22.88 -4.04
C TYR A 291 -21.97 22.64 -4.25
N VAL A 292 -21.16 23.64 -3.99
CA VAL A 292 -19.70 23.56 -4.15
C VAL A 292 -19.04 22.90 -2.94
N PHE A 293 -19.41 23.31 -1.72
CA PHE A 293 -18.70 22.88 -0.52
C PHE A 293 -19.11 21.49 -0.05
N LEU A 294 -20.40 21.15 0.00
CA LEU A 294 -20.89 19.93 0.63
C LEU A 294 -20.31 18.65 -0.01
N PRO A 295 -20.35 18.45 -1.35
CA PRO A 295 -19.80 17.24 -1.95
C PRO A 295 -18.28 17.13 -1.76
N ASN A 296 -17.55 18.24 -1.81
CA ASN A 296 -16.11 18.27 -1.63
C ASN A 296 -15.70 17.98 -0.18
N ILE A 297 -16.44 18.47 0.83
CA ILE A 297 -16.21 18.14 2.25
C ILE A 297 -16.47 16.65 2.49
N ILE A 298 -17.54 16.10 1.92
CA ILE A 298 -17.85 14.67 2.06
C ILE A 298 -16.72 13.83 1.44
N MET A 299 -16.23 14.19 0.25
CA MET A 299 -15.10 13.50 -0.39
C MET A 299 -13.80 13.65 0.40
N PHE A 300 -13.55 14.83 0.99
CA PHE A 300 -12.41 15.04 1.89
C PHE A 300 -12.42 14.03 3.05
N VAL A 301 -13.58 13.89 3.74
CA VAL A 301 -13.72 12.92 4.83
C VAL A 301 -13.54 11.48 4.32
N ALA A 302 -14.08 11.15 3.13
CA ALA A 302 -13.91 9.84 2.52
C ALA A 302 -12.44 9.50 2.25
N PHE A 303 -11.66 10.45 1.71
CA PHE A 303 -10.21 10.25 1.50
C PHE A 303 -9.44 10.14 2.82
N VAL A 304 -9.78 10.93 3.85
CA VAL A 304 -9.16 10.80 5.18
C VAL A 304 -9.39 9.40 5.75
N LEU A 305 -10.63 8.91 5.74
CA LEU A 305 -10.94 7.57 6.24
C LEU A 305 -10.25 6.47 5.42
N TRP A 306 -10.21 6.63 4.09
CA TRP A 306 -9.49 5.71 3.22
C TRP A 306 -7.98 5.69 3.53
N GLY A 307 -7.36 6.84 3.74
CA GLY A 307 -5.94 6.93 4.13
C GLY A 307 -5.63 6.31 5.48
N VAL A 308 -6.55 6.40 6.44
CA VAL A 308 -6.42 5.76 7.76
C VAL A 308 -6.51 4.24 7.64
N THR A 309 -7.39 3.72 6.77
CA THR A 309 -7.58 2.27 6.59
C THR A 309 -6.47 1.62 5.76
N GLU A 310 -6.02 2.29 4.70
CA GLU A 310 -5.10 1.71 3.70
C GLU A 310 -3.65 2.18 3.85
N GLY A 311 -3.41 3.28 4.56
CA GLY A 311 -2.08 3.75 4.92
C GLY A 311 -1.31 4.49 3.82
N PHE A 312 -1.96 4.93 2.72
CA PHE A 312 -1.33 5.71 1.63
C PHE A 312 -1.24 7.20 1.98
N LEU A 313 -0.35 7.55 2.88
CA LEU A 313 -0.28 8.88 3.49
C LEU A 313 -0.16 10.02 2.47
N TYR A 314 0.82 9.95 1.56
CA TYR A 314 1.10 11.04 0.62
C TYR A 314 -0.01 11.22 -0.42
N GLU A 315 -0.53 10.11 -0.92
CA GLU A 315 -1.66 10.09 -1.84
C GLU A 315 -2.91 10.68 -1.19
N THR A 316 -3.20 10.29 0.05
CA THR A 316 -4.30 10.82 0.85
C THR A 316 -4.19 12.32 1.09
N ILE A 317 -3.02 12.81 1.54
CA ILE A 317 -2.81 14.25 1.81
C ILE A 317 -3.08 15.08 0.56
N LEU A 318 -2.56 14.66 -0.59
CA LEU A 318 -2.75 15.38 -1.84
C LEU A 318 -4.21 15.35 -2.31
N CYS A 319 -4.89 14.19 -2.28
CA CYS A 319 -6.31 14.09 -2.62
C CYS A 319 -7.19 14.92 -1.67
N CYS A 320 -6.88 14.93 -0.37
CA CYS A 320 -7.56 15.77 0.63
C CYS A 320 -7.35 17.27 0.34
N ALA A 321 -6.13 17.68 0.00
CA ALA A 321 -5.83 19.06 -0.37
C ALA A 321 -6.66 19.51 -1.58
N LEU A 322 -6.80 18.63 -2.58
CA LEU A 322 -7.64 18.90 -3.74
C LEU A 322 -9.11 19.14 -3.32
N CYS A 323 -9.72 18.23 -2.58
CA CYS A 323 -11.10 18.37 -2.15
C CYS A 323 -11.35 19.63 -1.31
N PHE A 324 -10.35 20.06 -0.51
CA PHE A 324 -10.45 21.24 0.34
C PHE A 324 -10.32 22.55 -0.44
N LEU A 325 -9.38 22.62 -1.40
CA LEU A 325 -9.04 23.85 -2.11
C LEU A 325 -9.88 24.07 -3.38
N ARG A 326 -10.27 23.01 -4.05
CA ARG A 326 -11.07 23.03 -5.28
C ARG A 326 -12.32 23.91 -5.25
N PRO A 327 -13.07 24.05 -4.14
CA PRO A 327 -14.17 24.99 -4.05
C PRO A 327 -13.85 26.44 -4.46
N LEU A 328 -12.60 26.88 -4.32
CA LEU A 328 -12.16 28.24 -4.67
C LEU A 328 -12.25 28.48 -6.18
N MET A 329 -11.76 27.51 -6.99
CA MET A 329 -11.87 27.56 -8.46
C MET A 329 -13.32 27.46 -8.91
N LEU A 330 -14.13 26.60 -8.28
CA LEU A 330 -15.54 26.44 -8.62
C LEU A 330 -16.34 27.71 -8.35
N ILE A 331 -16.04 28.45 -7.27
CA ILE A 331 -16.66 29.76 -6.99
C ILE A 331 -16.21 30.80 -8.03
N TYR A 332 -14.97 30.75 -8.51
CA TYR A 332 -14.49 31.63 -9.59
C TYR A 332 -15.31 31.44 -10.87
N VAL A 333 -15.61 30.19 -11.23
CA VAL A 333 -16.42 29.85 -12.41
C VAL A 333 -17.92 29.98 -12.19
N ALA A 334 -18.39 30.13 -10.93
CA ALA A 334 -19.81 30.14 -10.59
C ALA A 334 -20.59 31.28 -11.28
N PRO A 335 -21.75 30.99 -11.88
CA PRO A 335 -22.54 31.96 -12.65
C PRO A 335 -23.14 33.10 -11.81
N TYR A 336 -23.25 32.92 -10.50
CA TYR A 336 -23.81 33.89 -9.54
C TYR A 336 -22.74 34.81 -8.89
N SER A 337 -21.47 34.60 -9.23
CA SER A 337 -20.38 35.43 -8.72
C SER A 337 -20.30 36.72 -9.53
N GLU A 338 -20.63 37.87 -8.91
CA GLU A 338 -20.73 39.17 -9.56
C GLU A 338 -19.38 39.78 -9.99
N LYS A 339 -18.32 39.46 -9.27
CA LYS A 339 -16.91 39.67 -9.71
C LYS A 339 -16.11 38.48 -9.14
N ALA A 340 -15.51 37.77 -10.04
CA ALA A 340 -14.59 36.71 -9.64
C ALA A 340 -13.39 37.35 -8.94
N SER A 341 -13.22 37.08 -7.65
CA SER A 341 -12.05 37.56 -6.92
C SER A 341 -10.83 36.79 -7.42
N GLU A 342 -9.94 37.48 -8.07
CA GLU A 342 -8.65 37.01 -8.56
C GLU A 342 -7.87 36.33 -7.42
N SER A 343 -7.96 36.90 -6.24
CA SER A 343 -7.31 36.46 -5.01
C SER A 343 -7.61 35.03 -4.62
N ARG A 344 -8.81 34.52 -4.93
CA ARG A 344 -9.17 33.13 -4.59
C ARG A 344 -8.37 32.11 -5.38
N VAL A 345 -8.18 32.32 -6.68
CA VAL A 345 -7.41 31.41 -7.53
C VAL A 345 -5.93 31.48 -7.19
N ILE A 346 -5.42 32.70 -6.89
CA ILE A 346 -4.06 32.90 -6.40
C ILE A 346 -3.86 32.15 -5.08
N PHE A 347 -4.80 32.28 -4.14
CA PHE A 347 -4.75 31.60 -2.86
C PHE A 347 -4.78 30.08 -3.02
N GLU A 348 -5.66 29.54 -3.87
CA GLU A 348 -5.72 28.13 -4.20
C GLU A 348 -4.38 27.60 -4.72
N PHE A 349 -3.81 28.27 -5.74
CA PHE A 349 -2.51 27.89 -6.29
C PHE A 349 -1.40 27.90 -5.23
N VAL A 350 -1.34 28.96 -4.42
CA VAL A 350 -0.34 29.09 -3.38
C VAL A 350 -0.46 27.99 -2.32
N MET A 351 -1.67 27.73 -1.83
CA MET A 351 -1.91 26.71 -0.81
C MET A 351 -1.64 25.30 -1.34
N PHE A 352 -2.04 25.01 -2.59
CA PHE A 352 -1.67 23.73 -3.23
C PHE A 352 -0.18 23.54 -3.31
N THR A 353 0.52 24.58 -3.69
CA THR A 353 1.97 24.53 -3.84
C THR A 353 2.66 24.33 -2.49
N VAL A 354 2.16 24.96 -1.41
CA VAL A 354 2.67 24.73 -0.03
C VAL A 354 2.49 23.26 0.38
N VAL A 355 1.31 22.68 0.18
CA VAL A 355 1.04 21.28 0.52
C VAL A 355 1.95 20.36 -0.32
N TYR A 356 2.03 20.59 -1.63
CA TYR A 356 2.85 19.81 -2.54
C TYR A 356 4.34 19.82 -2.13
N PHE A 357 4.91 20.98 -1.86
CA PHE A 357 6.32 21.05 -1.44
C PHE A 357 6.56 20.51 -0.05
N SER A 358 5.60 20.61 0.87
CA SER A 358 5.72 20.01 2.20
C SER A 358 5.80 18.48 2.12
N VAL A 359 4.99 17.87 1.25
CA VAL A 359 5.03 16.43 1.00
C VAL A 359 6.32 16.02 0.28
N LEU A 360 6.75 16.78 -0.75
CA LEU A 360 8.03 16.54 -1.43
C LEU A 360 9.23 16.67 -0.48
N PHE A 361 9.20 17.66 0.42
CA PHE A 361 10.26 17.83 1.43
C PHE A 361 10.34 16.59 2.34
N LYS A 362 9.19 16.08 2.80
CA LYS A 362 9.16 14.89 3.64
C LYS A 362 9.72 13.67 2.90
N LEU A 363 9.36 13.46 1.62
CA LEU A 363 9.91 12.40 0.78
C LEU A 363 11.44 12.54 0.62
N ALA A 364 11.91 13.75 0.28
CA ALA A 364 13.33 14.02 0.14
C ALA A 364 14.09 13.83 1.46
N TRP A 365 13.46 14.18 2.59
CA TRP A 365 14.02 13.95 3.92
C TRP A 365 14.18 12.46 4.21
N ASP A 366 13.15 11.65 3.95
CA ASP A 366 13.17 10.21 4.15
C ASP A 366 14.22 9.54 3.23
N ALA A 367 14.27 9.92 1.95
CA ALA A 367 15.28 9.46 1.00
C ALA A 367 16.71 9.87 1.41
N SER A 368 16.87 11.03 2.06
CA SER A 368 18.18 11.55 2.49
C SER A 368 18.88 10.72 3.55
N ALA A 369 18.20 9.77 4.18
CA ALA A 369 18.81 8.83 5.12
C ALA A 369 19.93 8.02 4.45
N ASN A 370 19.81 7.77 3.14
CA ASN A 370 20.78 7.04 2.32
C ASN A 370 21.83 7.94 1.64
N TYR A 371 21.76 9.26 1.83
CA TYR A 371 22.66 10.22 1.18
C TYR A 371 23.88 10.54 2.03
N THR A 372 24.92 11.06 1.37
CA THR A 372 26.08 11.61 2.06
C THR A 372 25.66 12.84 2.92
N LYS A 373 26.49 13.21 3.91
CA LYS A 373 26.18 14.37 4.78
C LYS A 373 26.04 15.66 3.97
N ASP A 374 26.88 15.82 2.92
CA ASP A 374 26.90 17.02 2.09
C ASP A 374 25.64 17.12 1.20
N ASP A 375 25.22 16.03 0.59
CA ASP A 375 23.98 15.98 -0.22
C ASP A 375 22.74 16.27 0.63
N ARG A 376 22.72 15.78 1.88
CA ARG A 376 21.65 16.08 2.83
C ARG A 376 21.55 17.58 3.15
N VAL A 377 22.70 18.23 3.38
CA VAL A 377 22.74 19.69 3.63
C VAL A 377 22.24 20.45 2.42
N VAL A 378 22.69 20.08 1.21
CA VAL A 378 22.22 20.70 -0.05
C VAL A 378 20.70 20.59 -0.19
N THR A 379 20.14 19.39 0.04
CA THR A 379 18.69 19.16 -0.03
C THR A 379 17.92 20.05 0.93
N ILE A 380 18.37 20.12 2.20
CA ILE A 380 17.75 21.00 3.22
C ILE A 380 17.79 22.46 2.80
N VAL A 381 18.96 22.93 2.33
CA VAL A 381 19.13 24.34 1.92
C VAL A 381 18.22 24.67 0.74
N VAL A 382 18.17 23.83 -0.29
CA VAL A 382 17.32 24.05 -1.46
C VAL A 382 15.85 24.14 -1.06
N PHE A 383 15.34 23.19 -0.26
CA PHE A 383 13.96 23.21 0.20
C PHE A 383 13.66 24.41 1.12
N ALA A 384 14.58 24.78 2.00
CA ALA A 384 14.43 25.94 2.88
C ALA A 384 14.33 27.24 2.09
N VAL A 385 15.16 27.41 1.06
CA VAL A 385 15.10 28.57 0.14
C VAL A 385 13.76 28.60 -0.59
N VAL A 386 13.29 27.47 -1.11
CA VAL A 386 12.00 27.39 -1.82
C VAL A 386 10.84 27.75 -0.88
N ILE A 387 10.81 27.22 0.34
CA ILE A 387 9.79 27.54 1.34
C ILE A 387 9.83 29.03 1.70
N LEU A 388 11.02 29.60 1.88
CA LEU A 388 11.18 31.03 2.18
C LEU A 388 10.62 31.90 1.04
N LEU A 389 10.93 31.58 -0.21
CA LEU A 389 10.40 32.29 -1.37
C LEU A 389 8.86 32.20 -1.44
N PHE A 390 8.30 31.06 -1.06
CA PHE A 390 6.86 30.87 -0.96
C PHE A 390 6.22 31.75 0.11
N VAL A 391 6.75 31.71 1.31
CA VAL A 391 6.25 32.48 2.44
C VAL A 391 6.27 33.98 2.11
N THR A 392 7.33 34.46 1.47
CA THR A 392 7.41 35.87 1.02
C THR A 392 6.36 36.19 -0.03
N ALA A 393 6.12 35.29 -1.01
CA ALA A 393 5.09 35.49 -2.02
C ALA A 393 3.67 35.53 -1.42
N ILE A 394 3.39 34.65 -0.45
CA ILE A 394 2.11 34.62 0.29
C ILE A 394 1.90 35.92 1.08
N ILE A 395 2.88 36.31 1.86
CA ILE A 395 2.80 37.51 2.72
C ILE A 395 2.52 38.73 1.84
N TYR A 396 3.25 38.86 0.74
CA TYR A 396 3.05 39.99 -0.18
C TYR A 396 1.62 40.02 -0.74
N ARG A 397 1.11 38.88 -1.25
CA ARG A 397 -0.25 38.83 -1.81
C ARG A 397 -1.32 39.09 -0.77
N LEU A 398 -1.16 38.59 0.45
CA LEU A 398 -2.08 38.87 1.56
C LEU A 398 -2.07 40.37 1.94
N THR A 399 -0.89 41.00 1.96
CA THR A 399 -0.79 42.44 2.28
C THR A 399 -1.39 43.32 1.17
N GLU A 400 -1.25 42.94 -0.10
CA GLU A 400 -1.87 43.63 -1.23
C GLU A 400 -3.40 43.53 -1.16
N GLU A 401 -3.95 42.33 -0.81
CA GLU A 401 -5.40 42.09 -0.79
C GLU A 401 -6.11 42.73 0.40
N LEU A 402 -5.45 42.73 1.56
CA LEU A 402 -6.01 43.31 2.79
C LEU A 402 -5.99 44.84 2.79
N ASP A 403 -5.50 45.46 1.65
CA ASP A 403 -5.35 46.90 1.56
C ASP A 403 -4.68 47.49 2.81
N ILE A 404 -3.78 46.70 3.41
CA ILE A 404 -2.89 47.16 4.46
C ILE A 404 -1.88 48.10 3.76
N SER A 405 -2.43 49.11 3.12
CA SER A 405 -1.71 50.34 2.88
C SER A 405 -1.20 50.73 4.26
N CYS A 406 0.10 50.76 4.42
CA CYS A 406 0.72 51.41 5.57
C CYS A 406 0.24 52.84 5.63
N SER A 407 -1.00 53.00 6.13
CA SER A 407 -1.58 54.31 6.37
C SER A 407 -0.74 54.97 7.44
N GLY A 408 0.29 55.65 7.00
CA GLY A 408 0.84 56.87 7.58
C GLY A 408 1.43 56.83 8.99
N LYS A 409 1.63 55.71 9.67
CA LYS A 409 2.12 55.74 11.07
C LYS A 409 3.19 54.72 11.48
N MET A 410 3.58 53.78 10.63
CA MET A 410 4.55 52.75 11.02
C MET A 410 5.79 52.63 10.10
N CYS A 411 5.87 53.37 9.03
CA CYS A 411 7.01 53.38 8.09
C CYS A 411 7.36 54.79 7.67
N ASP A 412 7.84 55.64 8.60
CA ASP A 412 8.43 56.95 8.24
C ASP A 412 9.96 56.76 8.01
N GLY A 413 10.32 56.24 6.83
CA GLY A 413 11.74 56.19 6.45
C GLY A 413 11.97 55.56 5.06
N GLU A 414 12.82 56.21 4.24
CA GLU A 414 13.29 55.72 2.93
C GLU A 414 13.75 54.24 2.93
N VAL A 415 14.26 53.77 4.04
CA VAL A 415 14.73 52.37 4.23
C VAL A 415 13.54 51.41 4.20
N CYS A 416 12.42 51.78 4.83
CA CYS A 416 11.23 50.92 4.87
C CYS A 416 10.54 50.82 3.52
N GLU A 417 10.43 51.94 2.77
CA GLU A 417 9.92 51.91 1.39
C GLU A 417 10.81 51.07 0.48
N TRP A 418 12.13 51.23 0.57
CA TRP A 418 13.08 50.41 -0.19
C TRP A 418 12.98 48.95 0.15
N MET A 419 12.86 48.57 1.45
CA MET A 419 12.68 47.17 1.85
C MET A 419 11.39 46.59 1.32
N LEU A 420 10.30 47.34 1.36
CA LEU A 420 9.00 46.91 0.83
C LEU A 420 9.06 46.71 -0.68
N GLU A 421 9.67 47.67 -1.44
CA GLU A 421 9.89 47.52 -2.87
C GLU A 421 10.69 46.26 -3.21
N LYS A 422 11.77 45.99 -2.47
CA LYS A 422 12.56 44.77 -2.68
C LYS A 422 11.81 43.50 -2.29
N LEU A 423 10.96 43.52 -1.27
CA LEU A 423 10.09 42.40 -0.92
C LEU A 423 9.07 42.12 -2.04
N ILE A 424 8.52 43.16 -2.64
CA ILE A 424 7.65 43.08 -3.82
C ILE A 424 8.38 42.42 -5.00
N ASP A 425 9.60 42.89 -5.31
CA ASP A 425 10.42 42.32 -6.37
C ASP A 425 10.70 40.84 -6.15
N VAL A 426 11.09 40.45 -4.92
CA VAL A 426 11.36 39.07 -4.54
C VAL A 426 10.09 38.22 -4.60
N SER A 427 8.95 38.75 -4.14
CA SER A 427 7.67 38.06 -4.20
C SER A 427 7.22 37.81 -5.65
N ASN A 428 7.31 38.82 -6.51
CA ASN A 428 6.99 38.66 -7.93
C ASN A 428 7.93 37.64 -8.59
N PHE A 429 9.24 37.77 -8.37
CA PHE A 429 10.21 36.82 -8.88
C PHE A 429 9.89 35.39 -8.40
N SER A 430 9.58 35.21 -7.11
CA SER A 430 9.21 33.91 -6.54
C SER A 430 7.97 33.33 -7.20
N PHE A 431 6.93 34.15 -7.40
CA PHE A 431 5.69 33.72 -8.04
C PHE A 431 5.91 33.21 -9.46
N TYR A 432 6.77 33.89 -10.23
CA TYR A 432 7.06 33.49 -11.60
C TYR A 432 8.08 32.33 -11.70
N PHE A 433 9.02 32.24 -10.79
CA PHE A 433 10.11 31.27 -10.85
C PHE A 433 9.74 29.92 -10.24
N LEU A 434 8.90 29.91 -9.22
CA LEU A 434 8.59 28.74 -8.42
C LEU A 434 8.03 27.53 -9.19
N PRO A 435 7.09 27.72 -10.13
CA PRO A 435 6.55 26.59 -10.89
C PRO A 435 7.60 25.88 -11.74
N SER A 436 8.64 26.58 -12.19
CA SER A 436 9.72 25.98 -12.95
C SER A 436 10.63 25.08 -12.10
N LEU A 437 10.64 25.26 -10.77
CA LEU A 437 11.44 24.47 -9.86
C LEU A 437 10.77 23.14 -9.45
N GLN A 438 9.46 23.01 -9.61
CA GLN A 438 8.73 21.85 -9.07
C GLN A 438 9.20 20.52 -9.67
N PHE A 439 9.49 20.44 -10.97
CA PHE A 439 10.04 19.23 -11.57
C PHE A 439 11.49 18.97 -11.12
N THR A 440 12.28 20.02 -10.94
CA THR A 440 13.65 19.87 -10.41
C THR A 440 13.63 19.29 -9.00
N LEU A 441 12.75 19.80 -8.13
CA LEU A 441 12.59 19.29 -6.77
C LEU A 441 12.03 17.85 -6.75
N LEU A 442 11.18 17.50 -7.70
CA LEU A 442 10.67 16.16 -7.89
C LEU A 442 11.81 15.17 -8.21
N PHE A 443 12.71 15.53 -9.14
CA PHE A 443 13.91 14.73 -9.43
C PHE A 443 14.80 14.54 -8.19
N PHE A 444 14.97 15.61 -7.39
CA PHE A 444 15.72 15.53 -6.13
C PHE A 444 15.06 14.60 -5.11
N ALA A 445 13.74 14.68 -4.96
CA ALA A 445 12.99 13.87 -4.01
C ALA A 445 13.07 12.37 -4.30
N PHE A 446 13.19 11.99 -5.58
CA PHE A 446 13.31 10.59 -6.00
C PHE A 446 14.75 10.12 -6.26
N GLY A 447 15.76 10.92 -5.87
CA GLY A 447 17.17 10.51 -5.93
C GLY A 447 17.76 10.39 -7.32
N ALA A 448 17.11 10.92 -8.34
CA ALA A 448 17.61 10.95 -9.71
C ALA A 448 18.73 12.01 -9.86
N ALA A 449 19.84 11.80 -9.18
CA ALA A 449 21.02 12.72 -9.18
C ALA A 449 21.87 12.62 -10.47
N GLY A 450 21.34 12.05 -11.54
CA GLY A 450 22.07 11.81 -12.76
C GLY A 450 21.91 12.92 -13.81
N ARG A 451 22.20 12.57 -15.08
CA ARG A 451 22.12 13.48 -16.26
C ARG A 451 20.74 14.14 -16.41
N ALA A 452 19.66 13.46 -15.98
CA ALA A 452 18.31 13.97 -16.03
C ALA A 452 18.10 15.18 -15.09
N GLY A 453 18.63 15.15 -13.86
CA GLY A 453 18.57 16.26 -12.91
C GLY A 453 19.32 17.49 -13.40
N VAL A 454 20.51 17.31 -14.01
CA VAL A 454 21.28 18.40 -14.60
C VAL A 454 20.53 19.00 -15.78
N LEU A 455 19.96 18.18 -16.66
CA LEU A 455 19.17 18.64 -17.81
C LEU A 455 17.92 19.42 -17.35
N ALA A 456 17.22 18.92 -16.34
CA ALA A 456 16.08 19.60 -15.74
C ALA A 456 16.46 20.96 -15.16
N SER A 457 17.59 21.06 -14.46
CA SER A 457 18.08 22.32 -13.87
C SER A 457 18.42 23.40 -14.90
N ILE A 458 18.73 23.02 -16.14
CA ILE A 458 18.99 23.95 -17.23
C ILE A 458 17.70 24.28 -17.99
N LEU A 459 16.89 23.27 -18.30
CA LEU A 459 15.69 23.45 -19.12
C LEU A 459 14.60 24.24 -18.39
N PHE A 460 14.43 24.07 -17.08
CA PHE A 460 13.37 24.77 -16.35
C PHE A 460 13.57 26.29 -16.28
N PRO A 461 14.74 26.84 -15.91
CA PRO A 461 14.98 28.27 -15.99
C PRO A 461 14.82 28.83 -17.42
N LEU A 462 15.32 28.09 -18.41
CA LEU A 462 15.16 28.50 -19.82
C LEU A 462 13.68 28.54 -20.22
N PHE A 463 12.91 27.55 -19.84
CA PHE A 463 11.47 27.47 -20.04
C PHE A 463 10.73 28.66 -19.40
N PHE A 464 11.09 28.97 -18.14
CA PHE A 464 10.56 30.12 -17.43
C PHE A 464 10.81 31.44 -18.19
N PHE A 465 12.06 31.71 -18.60
CA PHE A 465 12.41 32.94 -19.33
C PHE A 465 11.69 33.02 -20.66
N LEU A 466 11.58 31.94 -21.41
CA LEU A 466 10.87 31.92 -22.69
C LEU A 466 9.37 32.15 -22.49
N SER A 467 8.74 31.49 -21.51
CA SER A 467 7.30 31.66 -21.26
C SER A 467 6.95 33.05 -20.78
N PHE A 468 7.76 33.64 -19.90
CA PHE A 468 7.59 35.03 -19.43
C PHE A 468 7.84 36.05 -20.55
N GLY A 469 8.89 35.87 -21.34
CA GLY A 469 9.19 36.74 -22.50
C GLY A 469 8.07 36.72 -23.54
N CYS A 470 7.51 35.52 -23.85
CA CYS A 470 6.36 35.38 -24.73
C CYS A 470 5.13 36.12 -24.19
N LEU A 471 4.84 35.96 -22.89
CA LEU A 471 3.68 36.60 -22.26
C LEU A 471 3.81 38.14 -22.25
N ALA A 472 4.99 38.68 -21.92
CA ALA A 472 5.28 40.10 -21.97
C ALA A 472 5.12 40.67 -23.40
N PHE A 473 5.55 39.91 -24.42
CA PHE A 473 5.38 40.27 -25.82
C PHE A 473 3.91 40.27 -26.25
N ILE A 474 3.11 39.30 -25.79
CA ILE A 474 1.66 39.24 -26.02
C ILE A 474 0.97 40.48 -25.46
N LYS A 475 1.33 40.94 -24.27
CA LYS A 475 0.77 42.10 -23.58
C LYS A 475 1.07 43.43 -24.34
N GLY A 476 2.25 43.52 -24.97
CA GLY A 476 2.67 44.69 -25.73
C GLY A 476 2.04 44.85 -27.11
N GLY A 477 1.35 43.85 -27.66
CA GLY A 477 0.78 43.85 -29.02
C GLY A 477 -0.49 44.69 -29.14
N LYS A 478 -0.56 45.57 -30.15
CA LYS A 478 -1.68 46.49 -30.36
C LYS A 478 -2.84 45.99 -31.25
N LYS A 479 -2.75 44.80 -31.88
CA LYS A 479 -3.76 44.27 -32.81
C LYS A 479 -4.40 42.99 -32.28
N SER A 480 -5.74 42.91 -32.24
CA SER A 480 -6.54 41.79 -31.71
C SER A 480 -6.16 40.41 -32.32
N CYS A 481 -6.04 40.33 -33.66
CA CYS A 481 -5.70 39.07 -34.33
C CYS A 481 -4.27 38.59 -34.03
N SER A 482 -3.31 39.52 -33.90
CA SER A 482 -1.94 39.17 -33.51
C SER A 482 -1.85 38.65 -32.06
N GLN A 483 -2.64 39.22 -31.17
CA GLN A 483 -2.69 38.80 -29.77
C GLN A 483 -3.22 37.36 -29.62
N LEU A 484 -4.26 37.00 -30.39
CA LEU A 484 -4.82 35.65 -30.35
C LEU A 484 -3.81 34.61 -30.82
N ILE A 485 -3.14 34.82 -31.94
CA ILE A 485 -2.11 33.92 -32.47
C ILE A 485 -0.99 33.74 -31.44
N LEU A 486 -0.56 34.81 -30.79
CA LEU A 486 0.49 34.78 -29.77
C LEU A 486 0.05 34.03 -28.51
N LYS A 487 -1.19 34.25 -28.03
CA LYS A 487 -1.77 33.49 -26.90
C LYS A 487 -1.84 31.98 -27.21
N THR A 488 -2.32 31.61 -28.38
CA THR A 488 -2.40 30.21 -28.82
C THR A 488 -1.02 29.59 -28.93
N SER A 489 -0.05 30.30 -29.52
CA SER A 489 1.33 29.83 -29.63
C SER A 489 1.98 29.61 -28.28
N TRP A 490 1.76 30.53 -27.32
CA TRP A 490 2.23 30.40 -25.95
C TRP A 490 1.63 29.18 -25.27
N LEU A 491 0.31 28.97 -25.37
CA LEU A 491 -0.37 27.81 -24.79
C LEU A 491 0.18 26.47 -25.35
N ILE A 492 0.34 26.39 -26.67
CA ILE A 492 0.90 25.21 -27.33
C ILE A 492 2.33 24.97 -26.87
N PHE A 493 3.15 26.01 -26.79
CA PHE A 493 4.52 25.91 -26.29
C PHE A 493 4.56 25.36 -24.85
N MET A 494 3.71 25.90 -23.95
CA MET A 494 3.62 25.46 -22.57
C MET A 494 3.20 23.98 -22.46
N LEU A 495 2.24 23.56 -23.30
CA LEU A 495 1.79 22.17 -23.36
C LEU A 495 2.91 21.22 -23.81
N ILE A 496 3.63 21.58 -24.88
CA ILE A 496 4.74 20.79 -25.38
C ILE A 496 5.82 20.64 -24.31
N MET A 497 6.17 21.74 -23.64
CA MET A 497 7.20 21.70 -22.60
C MET A 497 6.77 20.85 -21.40
N ASN A 498 5.52 20.96 -20.96
CA ASN A 498 5.00 20.09 -19.89
C ASN A 498 5.02 18.61 -20.30
N ALA A 499 4.65 18.29 -21.55
CA ALA A 499 4.69 16.92 -22.07
C ALA A 499 6.14 16.39 -22.12
N VAL A 500 7.09 17.18 -22.60
CA VAL A 500 8.50 16.82 -22.65
C VAL A 500 9.06 16.58 -21.24
N MET A 501 8.74 17.46 -20.30
CA MET A 501 9.21 17.31 -18.92
C MET A 501 8.61 16.10 -18.22
N SER A 502 7.32 15.86 -18.41
CA SER A 502 6.64 14.66 -17.89
C SER A 502 7.24 13.38 -18.47
N TYR A 503 7.53 13.36 -19.77
CA TYR A 503 8.19 12.25 -20.43
C TYR A 503 9.58 11.96 -19.81
N PHE A 504 10.42 12.98 -19.67
CA PHE A 504 11.74 12.80 -19.04
C PHE A 504 11.64 12.35 -17.59
N PHE A 505 10.69 12.85 -16.83
CA PHE A 505 10.48 12.43 -15.45
C PHE A 505 10.07 10.95 -15.38
N VAL A 506 9.06 10.54 -16.14
CA VAL A 506 8.58 9.15 -16.16
C VAL A 506 9.67 8.18 -16.62
N THR A 507 10.38 8.50 -17.72
CA THR A 507 11.43 7.62 -18.25
C THR A 507 12.67 7.53 -17.37
N SER A 508 12.96 8.56 -16.57
CA SER A 508 14.11 8.55 -15.66
C SER A 508 13.87 7.74 -14.39
N LEU A 509 12.61 7.46 -14.06
CA LEU A 509 12.18 6.83 -12.81
C LEU A 509 11.29 5.61 -13.06
N GLU A 510 11.50 4.88 -14.15
CA GLU A 510 10.68 3.72 -14.58
C GLU A 510 10.45 2.67 -13.48
N ASN A 511 11.36 2.57 -12.50
CA ASN A 511 11.31 1.57 -11.43
C ASN A 511 10.55 2.04 -10.18
N GLU A 512 10.14 3.30 -10.11
CA GLU A 512 9.44 3.85 -8.94
C GLU A 512 7.94 3.70 -9.08
N LYS A 513 7.28 3.16 -8.05
CA LYS A 513 5.85 2.80 -8.09
C LYS A 513 4.89 4.00 -8.21
N ASP A 514 5.33 5.20 -7.80
CA ASP A 514 4.45 6.38 -7.64
C ASP A 514 4.70 7.51 -8.66
N VAL A 515 5.53 7.28 -9.66
CA VAL A 515 5.96 8.30 -10.63
C VAL A 515 4.79 8.94 -11.38
N ALA A 516 3.83 8.12 -11.81
CA ALA A 516 2.68 8.60 -12.56
C ALA A 516 1.81 9.57 -11.75
N GLY A 517 1.53 9.28 -10.49
CA GLY A 517 0.76 10.14 -9.60
C GLY A 517 1.44 11.48 -9.33
N TRP A 518 2.75 11.46 -9.11
CA TRP A 518 3.54 12.69 -8.94
C TRP A 518 3.59 13.52 -10.21
N THR A 519 3.71 12.89 -11.38
CA THR A 519 3.65 13.56 -12.68
C THR A 519 2.31 14.26 -12.89
N CYS A 520 1.19 13.57 -12.64
CA CYS A 520 -0.14 14.15 -12.78
C CYS A 520 -0.35 15.34 -11.84
N THR A 521 0.13 15.24 -10.59
CA THR A 521 0.07 16.33 -9.61
C THR A 521 0.89 17.55 -10.08
N ALA A 522 2.11 17.33 -10.58
CA ALA A 522 2.97 18.41 -11.08
C ALA A 522 2.37 19.10 -12.32
N VAL A 523 1.85 18.34 -13.27
CA VAL A 523 1.18 18.87 -14.46
C VAL A 523 -0.06 19.68 -14.10
N PHE A 524 -0.88 19.20 -13.16
CA PHE A 524 -2.01 19.93 -12.64
C PHE A 524 -1.60 21.30 -12.06
N LEU A 525 -0.56 21.33 -11.24
CA LEU A 525 -0.05 22.58 -10.67
C LEU A 525 0.47 23.54 -11.74
N GLN A 526 1.06 23.04 -12.84
CA GLN A 526 1.45 23.88 -13.97
C GLN A 526 0.23 24.49 -14.67
N VAL A 527 -0.83 23.72 -14.87
CA VAL A 527 -2.08 24.24 -15.47
C VAL A 527 -2.72 25.28 -14.56
N LEU A 528 -2.77 25.02 -13.26
CA LEU A 528 -3.30 25.95 -12.26
C LEU A 528 -2.48 27.25 -12.22
N TRP A 529 -1.15 27.15 -12.32
CA TRP A 529 -0.27 28.31 -12.45
C TRP A 529 -0.54 29.12 -13.73
N MET A 530 -0.71 28.44 -14.88
CA MET A 530 -1.05 29.12 -16.14
C MET A 530 -2.37 29.88 -16.05
N ILE A 531 -3.40 29.31 -15.40
CA ILE A 531 -4.66 30.02 -15.14
C ILE A 531 -4.43 31.24 -14.27
N THR A 532 -3.73 31.06 -13.16
CA THR A 532 -3.44 32.14 -12.20
C THR A 532 -2.68 33.28 -12.89
N LEU A 533 -1.68 32.96 -13.72
CA LEU A 533 -0.93 33.93 -14.50
C LEU A 533 -1.81 34.66 -15.51
N CYS A 534 -2.68 33.95 -16.23
CA CYS A 534 -3.62 34.57 -17.17
C CYS A 534 -4.58 35.54 -16.48
N ILE A 535 -5.10 35.17 -15.30
CA ILE A 535 -6.00 36.01 -14.51
C ILE A 535 -5.29 37.28 -14.03
N VAL A 536 -4.05 37.16 -13.54
CA VAL A 536 -3.26 38.29 -13.04
C VAL A 536 -2.87 39.26 -14.19
N GLU A 537 -2.48 38.70 -15.33
CA GLU A 537 -1.97 39.50 -16.45
C GLU A 537 -3.06 40.12 -17.36
N PHE A 538 -4.21 39.43 -17.46
CA PHE A 538 -5.33 39.86 -18.31
C PHE A 538 -6.55 40.17 -17.43
N LYS A 539 -6.54 41.36 -16.80
CA LYS A 539 -7.66 41.86 -15.99
C LYS A 539 -8.96 41.92 -16.80
N ASP A 540 -10.11 41.66 -16.18
CA ASP A 540 -11.47 41.71 -16.78
C ASP A 540 -11.80 40.56 -17.77
N LEU A 541 -11.32 39.34 -17.52
CA LEU A 541 -11.69 38.16 -18.29
C LEU A 541 -13.04 37.59 -17.84
N ASP A 542 -14.00 37.57 -18.76
CA ASP A 542 -15.22 36.78 -18.60
C ASP A 542 -14.97 35.34 -19.03
N VAL A 543 -15.48 34.37 -18.24
CA VAL A 543 -15.40 32.96 -18.58
C VAL A 543 -16.65 32.59 -19.38
N PRO A 544 -16.55 32.32 -20.69
CA PRO A 544 -17.70 31.88 -21.46
C PRO A 544 -18.18 30.52 -21.04
N CYS A 545 -19.45 30.20 -21.25
CA CYS A 545 -20.07 28.92 -20.87
C CYS A 545 -19.96 28.57 -19.40
N ARG A 546 -19.93 29.55 -18.49
CA ARG A 546 -19.79 29.38 -17.02
C ARG A 546 -20.73 28.31 -16.46
N ASN A 547 -21.98 28.24 -16.91
CA ASN A 547 -22.94 27.24 -16.43
C ASN A 547 -22.48 25.80 -16.72
N VAL A 548 -21.96 25.54 -17.91
CA VAL A 548 -21.50 24.21 -18.32
C VAL A 548 -20.25 23.81 -17.53
N LEU A 549 -19.28 24.72 -17.43
CA LEU A 549 -18.06 24.52 -16.66
C LEU A 549 -18.35 24.31 -15.18
N TYR A 550 -19.27 25.09 -14.62
CA TYR A 550 -19.65 24.99 -13.22
C TYR A 550 -20.30 23.62 -12.91
N VAL A 551 -21.21 23.14 -13.76
CA VAL A 551 -21.85 21.83 -13.59
C VAL A 551 -20.83 20.70 -13.80
N PHE A 552 -20.03 20.77 -14.86
CA PHE A 552 -18.99 19.76 -15.12
C PHE A 552 -17.99 19.69 -13.96
N GLY A 553 -17.49 20.83 -13.51
CA GLY A 553 -16.58 20.89 -12.38
C GLY A 553 -17.22 20.35 -11.10
N SER A 554 -18.43 20.80 -10.73
CA SER A 554 -19.05 20.44 -9.44
C SER A 554 -19.56 19.02 -9.38
N VAL A 555 -20.20 18.50 -10.45
CA VAL A 555 -20.77 17.15 -10.48
C VAL A 555 -19.83 16.15 -11.13
N GLY A 556 -19.32 16.46 -12.34
CA GLY A 556 -18.56 15.51 -13.15
C GLY A 556 -17.29 15.02 -12.45
N VAL A 557 -16.49 15.95 -11.92
CA VAL A 557 -15.23 15.58 -11.24
C VAL A 557 -15.48 14.87 -9.91
N VAL A 558 -16.51 15.29 -9.12
CA VAL A 558 -16.87 14.58 -7.88
C VAL A 558 -17.29 13.15 -8.19
N LEU A 559 -18.09 12.93 -9.25
CA LEU A 559 -18.48 11.60 -9.69
C LEU A 559 -17.26 10.74 -10.06
N ILE A 560 -16.33 11.30 -10.83
CA ILE A 560 -15.11 10.57 -11.22
C ILE A 560 -14.29 10.19 -9.98
N MET A 561 -14.07 11.12 -9.05
CA MET A 561 -13.34 10.87 -7.82
C MET A 561 -14.01 9.79 -6.95
N ALA A 562 -15.32 9.90 -6.75
CA ALA A 562 -16.06 8.95 -5.94
C ALA A 562 -16.09 7.55 -6.57
N VAL A 563 -16.33 7.46 -7.89
CA VAL A 563 -16.30 6.18 -8.61
C VAL A 563 -14.91 5.57 -8.58
N ALA A 564 -13.85 6.35 -8.77
CA ALA A 564 -12.48 5.85 -8.70
C ALA A 564 -12.16 5.29 -7.30
N LEU A 565 -12.50 6.02 -6.24
CA LEU A 565 -12.27 5.58 -4.86
C LEU A 565 -13.08 4.32 -4.52
N MET A 566 -14.37 4.26 -4.91
CA MET A 566 -15.19 3.07 -4.71
C MET A 566 -14.65 1.86 -5.49
N THR A 567 -14.26 2.06 -6.74
CA THR A 567 -13.74 0.98 -7.61
C THR A 567 -12.43 0.44 -7.05
N GLU A 568 -11.50 1.32 -6.65
CA GLU A 568 -10.25 0.89 -6.04
C GLU A 568 -10.51 0.07 -4.77
N LEU A 569 -11.38 0.58 -3.87
CA LEU A 569 -11.68 -0.09 -2.61
C LEU A 569 -12.33 -1.47 -2.83
N ILE A 570 -13.30 -1.57 -3.73
CA ILE A 570 -14.00 -2.83 -4.03
C ILE A 570 -13.04 -3.84 -4.67
N LEU A 571 -12.33 -3.44 -5.73
CA LEU A 571 -11.45 -4.34 -6.46
C LEU A 571 -10.25 -4.76 -5.62
N LYS A 572 -9.68 -3.86 -4.82
CA LYS A 572 -8.58 -4.18 -3.91
C LYS A 572 -9.02 -5.22 -2.87
N THR A 573 -10.22 -5.08 -2.29
CA THR A 573 -10.76 -6.06 -1.33
C THR A 573 -10.99 -7.42 -1.98
N VAL A 574 -11.45 -7.45 -3.23
CA VAL A 574 -11.68 -8.70 -3.97
C VAL A 574 -10.37 -9.36 -4.41
N ASN A 575 -9.44 -8.60 -4.96
CA ASN A 575 -8.22 -9.13 -5.58
C ASN A 575 -7.03 -9.23 -4.63
N GLY A 576 -7.01 -8.42 -3.55
CA GLY A 576 -5.87 -8.27 -2.64
C GLY A 576 -4.82 -7.26 -3.09
N ASP A 577 -4.79 -6.93 -4.38
CA ASP A 577 -3.86 -5.97 -4.98
C ASP A 577 -4.59 -4.70 -5.43
N ARG A 578 -3.84 -3.59 -5.56
CA ARG A 578 -4.37 -2.33 -6.12
C ARG A 578 -4.79 -2.53 -7.58
N ALA A 579 -6.04 -2.19 -7.88
CA ALA A 579 -6.60 -2.35 -9.22
C ALA A 579 -6.36 -1.13 -10.11
N LEU A 580 -6.59 0.07 -9.57
CA LEU A 580 -6.41 1.33 -10.29
C LEU A 580 -5.02 1.95 -10.08
N GLY A 581 -4.25 1.39 -9.14
CA GLY A 581 -2.95 1.94 -8.77
C GLY A 581 -3.07 3.25 -8.00
N ASP A 582 -2.25 4.24 -8.36
CA ASP A 582 -2.24 5.54 -7.69
C ASP A 582 -3.47 6.39 -8.08
N LEU A 583 -4.37 6.65 -7.12
CA LEU A 583 -5.58 7.45 -7.35
C LEU A 583 -5.29 8.89 -7.78
N ARG A 584 -4.10 9.43 -7.47
CA ARG A 584 -3.68 10.76 -7.94
C ARG A 584 -3.73 10.85 -9.47
N VAL A 585 -3.46 9.75 -10.18
CA VAL A 585 -3.52 9.71 -11.65
C VAL A 585 -4.92 10.07 -12.14
N ILE A 586 -5.97 9.51 -11.54
CA ILE A 586 -7.35 9.75 -11.96
C ILE A 586 -7.84 11.10 -11.43
N VAL A 587 -7.62 11.36 -10.15
CA VAL A 587 -8.12 12.54 -9.44
C VAL A 587 -7.52 13.82 -10.02
N TYR A 588 -6.20 13.89 -10.15
CA TYR A 588 -5.52 15.09 -10.67
C TYR A 588 -5.64 15.22 -12.18
N SER A 589 -5.77 14.13 -12.94
CA SER A 589 -6.04 14.23 -14.39
C SER A 589 -7.45 14.76 -14.66
N SER A 590 -8.46 14.35 -13.88
CA SER A 590 -9.83 14.86 -14.04
C SER A 590 -9.94 16.35 -13.67
N GLU A 591 -9.30 16.77 -12.59
CA GLU A 591 -9.24 18.19 -12.22
C GLU A 591 -8.35 19.00 -13.16
N GLY A 592 -7.25 18.42 -13.63
CA GLY A 592 -6.38 19.00 -14.65
C GLY A 592 -7.13 19.24 -15.96
N LEU A 593 -7.97 18.30 -16.38
CA LEU A 593 -8.84 18.49 -17.55
C LEU A 593 -9.85 19.62 -17.34
N PHE A 594 -10.48 19.68 -16.16
CA PHE A 594 -11.39 20.77 -15.83
C PHE A 594 -10.69 22.13 -15.85
N THR A 595 -9.58 22.26 -15.13
CA THR A 595 -8.79 23.49 -15.05
C THR A 595 -8.23 23.89 -16.41
N PHE A 596 -7.77 22.93 -17.21
CA PHE A 596 -7.31 23.17 -18.58
C PHE A 596 -8.44 23.65 -19.49
N THR A 597 -9.64 23.10 -19.34
CA THR A 597 -10.81 23.57 -20.09
C THR A 597 -11.15 25.01 -19.72
N VAL A 598 -11.09 25.39 -18.43
CA VAL A 598 -11.25 26.77 -17.96
C VAL A 598 -10.19 27.67 -18.61
N LEU A 599 -8.92 27.24 -18.63
CA LEU A 599 -7.83 27.99 -19.27
C LEU A 599 -8.08 28.22 -20.76
N ILE A 600 -8.52 27.20 -21.49
CA ILE A 600 -8.89 27.34 -22.93
C ILE A 600 -9.99 28.40 -23.10
N PHE A 601 -11.05 28.32 -22.31
CA PHE A 601 -12.15 29.30 -22.43
C PHE A 601 -11.71 30.71 -22.08
N ILE A 602 -10.83 30.90 -21.08
CA ILE A 602 -10.24 32.21 -20.76
C ILE A 602 -9.39 32.72 -21.93
N MET A 603 -8.57 31.88 -22.54
CA MET A 603 -7.67 32.26 -23.61
C MET A 603 -8.39 32.61 -24.93
N PHE A 604 -9.50 31.93 -25.21
CA PHE A 604 -10.26 32.06 -26.47
C PHE A 604 -11.56 32.85 -26.31
N GLU A 605 -11.83 33.45 -25.16
CA GLU A 605 -13.01 34.29 -24.91
C GLU A 605 -13.22 35.35 -26.02
N PRO A 606 -12.22 36.14 -26.48
CA PRO A 606 -12.41 37.14 -27.53
C PRO A 606 -12.96 36.55 -28.83
N TRP A 607 -12.51 35.36 -29.21
CA TRP A 607 -12.96 34.67 -30.42
C TRP A 607 -14.39 34.18 -30.33
N ILE A 608 -14.79 33.70 -29.16
CA ILE A 608 -16.14 33.19 -28.93
C ILE A 608 -17.14 34.35 -28.92
N SER A 609 -16.75 35.51 -28.44
CA SER A 609 -17.58 36.71 -28.44
C SER A 609 -17.72 37.31 -29.85
N ASP A 610 -16.65 37.35 -30.65
CA ASP A 610 -16.66 37.79 -32.04
C ASP A 610 -17.54 36.86 -32.92
N LEU A 611 -17.48 35.54 -32.74
CA LEU A 611 -18.35 34.57 -33.42
C LEU A 611 -19.83 34.78 -33.08
N LYS A 612 -20.18 35.08 -31.84
CA LYS A 612 -21.56 35.41 -31.43
C LYS A 612 -22.04 36.69 -32.03
N CYS A 613 -21.18 37.71 -32.13
CA CYS A 613 -21.47 38.97 -32.78
C CYS A 613 -21.73 38.79 -34.29
N LEU A 614 -20.92 37.98 -34.97
CA LEU A 614 -21.12 37.64 -36.39
C LEU A 614 -22.42 36.83 -36.62
N GLN A 615 -22.78 35.90 -35.77
CA GLN A 615 -24.07 35.19 -35.85
C GLN A 615 -25.27 36.09 -35.58
N SER A 616 -25.12 37.05 -34.66
CA SER A 616 -26.18 38.03 -34.37
C SER A 616 -26.36 39.00 -35.54
N CYS A 617 -25.28 39.41 -36.21
CA CYS A 617 -25.34 40.20 -37.44
C CYS A 617 -25.95 39.42 -38.62
N GLN A 618 -25.62 38.14 -38.78
CA GLN A 618 -26.23 37.30 -39.83
C GLN A 618 -27.71 37.05 -39.60
N ASN A 619 -28.16 36.95 -38.33
CA ASN A 619 -29.59 36.83 -38.01
C ASN A 619 -30.35 38.16 -38.13
N ALA A 620 -29.67 39.29 -38.05
CA ALA A 620 -30.25 40.63 -38.28
C ALA A 620 -30.33 41.00 -39.78
N GLU A 621 -29.58 40.34 -40.65
CA GLU A 621 -29.61 40.54 -42.12
C GLU A 621 -30.56 39.57 -42.87
N ARG A 622 -31.35 38.75 -42.20
CA ARG A 622 -32.44 38.02 -42.84
C ARG A 622 -33.62 38.98 -42.95
N PRO A 623 -34.02 39.46 -44.16
CA PRO A 623 -35.23 40.22 -44.31
C PRO A 623 -36.41 39.28 -43.98
N ASP A 624 -37.30 39.71 -43.13
CA ASP A 624 -38.62 39.07 -42.98
C ASP A 624 -39.36 39.16 -44.31
N GLU A 625 -39.30 38.09 -45.10
CA GLU A 625 -40.27 37.84 -46.16
C GLU A 625 -41.62 37.44 -45.50
N ASN A 626 -42.38 38.46 -45.18
CA ASN A 626 -43.78 38.31 -44.91
C ASN A 626 -44.57 39.10 -45.97
N PRO A 627 -45.19 38.47 -46.98
CA PRO A 627 -46.07 39.13 -47.91
C PRO A 627 -47.49 39.19 -47.34
N GLY A 628 -47.88 40.41 -46.92
CA GLY A 628 -49.27 40.67 -46.69
C GLY A 628 -49.64 41.45 -45.43
N ALA A 629 -49.58 42.77 -45.55
CA ALA A 629 -50.49 43.64 -44.77
C ALA A 629 -50.73 44.96 -45.50
N GLU A 630 -51.94 45.13 -45.82
CA GLU A 630 -52.65 46.18 -46.46
C GLU A 630 -52.31 47.60 -45.99
N LEU A 631 -52.28 48.49 -46.99
CA LEU A 631 -52.35 49.96 -46.84
C LEU A 631 -53.62 50.34 -46.05
N THR A 632 -53.48 51.12 -45.00
CA THR A 632 -54.45 52.09 -44.55
C THR A 632 -53.73 53.41 -44.28
N MET A 633 -54.00 54.37 -45.23
CA MET A 633 -53.73 55.81 -45.01
C MET A 633 -54.51 56.24 -43.74
N ARG A 634 -53.84 56.98 -42.86
CA ARG A 634 -54.50 58.01 -42.05
C ARG A 634 -53.60 59.26 -41.88
N GLU A 635 -54.28 60.31 -42.12
CA GLU A 635 -53.90 61.74 -42.28
C GLU A 635 -53.03 62.32 -41.15
N ARG A 636 -52.25 63.27 -41.61
CA ARG A 636 -51.52 64.30 -40.84
C ARG A 636 -52.50 65.20 -40.12
N GLU A 637 -52.29 65.44 -38.90
CA GLU A 637 -52.67 66.67 -38.23
C GLU A 637 -51.43 67.37 -37.72
N ILE A 638 -51.28 68.61 -38.20
CA ILE A 638 -50.30 69.61 -37.84
C ILE A 638 -50.95 70.46 -36.72
N GLU A 639 -50.30 70.61 -35.61
CA GLU A 639 -50.60 71.70 -34.68
C GLU A 639 -49.33 72.43 -34.26
N PRO A 640 -49.45 73.79 -34.08
CA PRO A 640 -48.31 74.67 -34.13
C PRO A 640 -47.78 75.06 -32.74
N LEU A 641 -46.56 75.58 -32.79
CA LEU A 641 -45.83 76.29 -31.74
C LEU A 641 -46.67 77.30 -30.94
N ASN A 642 -46.54 77.23 -29.62
CA ASN A 642 -46.26 78.34 -28.73
C ASN A 642 -45.46 77.91 -27.49
#